data_bc4336f75633a6ed6f923c62bb00b839
#
_entry.id   bc4336f75633a6ed6f923c62bb00b839
#
_cell.length_a   1.000
_cell.length_b   1.000
_cell.length_c   1.000
_cell.angle_alpha   90.00
_cell.angle_beta   90.00
_cell.angle_gamma   90.00
#
_symmetry.space_group_name_H-M   'P 1'
#
loop_
_entity.id
_entity.type
_entity.pdbx_description
1 polymer ?
#
loop_
_entity_poly.entity_id
_entity_poly.type
_entity_poly.pdbx_seq_one_letter_code
_entity_poly.pdbx_strand_id
1 'polypeptide(L)'
;SHQYVFVVDYAKVEKEIRDPNNSDSVGNGMGGFNSTFLVGSCNLQIETAYTSPAPIDFWNSNLPTEIFVSTRFSAGIGKGNYNSVLAMWQNQKLEVGLGEHDNQLDLDILKIVVPKEAFAGRVASDLSNTFIRVWIGSSEGVSNEVLVPLVGGRVMFDPMKFMDRKDPHRMIMYNPMIDRFVDGNKDNNRPLNRPDVNPKVDFYGGDVVGISKKIEEGYFNNLGINTLWISPVVKNPEGPYGQWTKTPKTKFSGYHGYWPVSLRATDPRFCSESELKQMIDIAHKHHINVFLDYVAHHVHEEHPLVKQKPNWFTPLYLPDGSKNTERWDDYRLTTWFDDFMPTFNYFKPEVVDAMTDTALWWFKNFDIDGFRHDATKHITDPFWRSLTYKLKTQVALPNHRPYYQIGETYGSPELISSYLGTGTLDAQFDFNMYDAAVMAFKGNGSCKNLAQTLNDSKKWYGAHHTMGNVSGNQDKPRIISLLDGSIKDGEDTKQAGWDRDIQVKNSESESTTTGGQNSGDAYLSGRSAYLSIMNMMAFNMSIPGIPVIYYGDEIGMPGANDPDCRRMMRFDQGIQSNSDVSAAKTPGVPISAGLRTSSSGIPAGNIPLGLSEQERELRTWISQLINFRNTHLALTYGDMEVSALGDDLLIIKRKYFGEIVYAVFNRSTESKTVELSFSDVANFTKTKSGKSYLGIVGAVHTFNDSPLITDDVNTYTVVIPAKGFEYIYN
;
A
#
# COMPACT_ATOMS: atom_id res chain seq x y z
N SER A 1 16.08 6.63 30.59
CA SER A 1 16.30 5.80 31.80
C SER A 1 15.49 6.34 32.97
N HIS A 2 14.97 5.44 33.78
CA HIS A 2 14.29 5.83 35.03
C HIS A 2 15.20 5.57 36.21
N GLN A 3 15.20 6.51 37.18
CA GLN A 3 15.94 6.37 38.41
C GLN A 3 15.00 5.92 39.53
N TYR A 4 15.45 5.05 40.40
CA TYR A 4 14.71 4.59 41.56
C TYR A 4 15.61 4.25 42.73
N VAL A 5 15.04 4.27 43.92
CA VAL A 5 15.62 3.76 45.15
C VAL A 5 14.60 2.92 45.90
N PHE A 6 15.05 2.01 46.72
CA PHE A 6 14.17 1.38 47.71
C PHE A 6 14.12 2.25 48.97
N VAL A 7 12.92 2.49 49.45
CA VAL A 7 12.70 3.06 50.77
C VAL A 7 12.45 1.92 51.77
N VAL A 8 13.39 1.74 52.67
CA VAL A 8 13.33 0.67 53.68
C VAL A 8 13.08 1.29 55.03
N ASP A 9 11.96 0.91 55.65
CA ASP A 9 11.69 1.27 57.06
C ASP A 9 12.42 0.28 57.97
N TYR A 10 13.53 0.70 58.52
CA TYR A 10 14.28 -0.06 59.51
C TYR A 10 14.25 0.65 60.84
N ALA A 11 13.63 -0.01 61.86
CA ALA A 11 13.54 0.52 63.22
C ALA A 11 12.86 1.91 63.32
N LYS A 12 11.83 2.19 62.51
CA LYS A 12 11.10 3.47 62.40
C LYS A 12 11.89 4.63 61.83
N VAL A 13 12.96 4.36 61.09
CA VAL A 13 13.70 5.34 60.32
C VAL A 13 13.66 4.91 58.84
N GLU A 14 13.01 5.70 58.00
CA GLU A 14 13.03 5.51 56.55
C GLU A 14 14.46 5.75 56.03
N LYS A 15 14.96 4.79 55.30
CA LYS A 15 16.27 4.87 54.65
C LYS A 15 16.16 4.53 53.19
N GLU A 16 16.62 5.42 52.35
CA GLU A 16 16.79 5.15 50.90
C GLU A 16 18.03 4.28 50.69
N ILE A 17 17.86 3.17 49.99
CA ILE A 17 18.96 2.31 49.59
C ILE A 17 18.89 2.05 48.10
N ARG A 18 20.06 1.93 47.50
CA ARG A 18 20.17 1.46 46.10
C ARG A 18 19.81 -0.01 46.03
N ASP A 19 19.26 -0.43 44.89
CA ASP A 19 18.98 -1.85 44.62
C ASP A 19 20.28 -2.66 44.66
N PRO A 20 20.44 -3.60 45.61
CA PRO A 20 21.67 -4.37 45.73
C PRO A 20 21.86 -5.38 44.57
N ASN A 21 20.81 -5.69 43.80
CA ASN A 21 20.83 -6.61 42.67
C ASN A 21 21.00 -5.90 41.33
N ASN A 22 21.04 -4.55 41.34
CA ASN A 22 21.22 -3.77 40.13
C ASN A 22 22.52 -2.97 40.19
N SER A 23 23.47 -3.34 39.34
CA SER A 23 24.78 -2.66 39.24
C SER A 23 24.68 -1.27 38.62
N ASP A 24 23.64 -1.01 37.81
CA ASP A 24 23.47 0.23 37.09
C ASP A 24 23.03 1.34 38.03
N SER A 25 23.76 2.44 38.00
CA SER A 25 23.49 3.57 38.89
C SER A 25 23.92 4.90 38.28
N VAL A 26 23.26 5.95 38.71
CA VAL A 26 23.57 7.34 38.33
C VAL A 26 23.67 8.20 39.59
N GLY A 27 24.54 9.16 39.57
CA GLY A 27 24.67 10.11 40.70
C GLY A 27 23.35 10.86 40.92
N ASN A 28 22.89 10.93 42.18
CA ASN A 28 21.63 11.59 42.56
C ASN A 28 21.80 13.12 42.81
N GLY A 29 22.96 13.70 42.53
CA GLY A 29 23.26 15.11 42.75
C GLY A 29 23.47 15.51 44.20
N MET A 30 23.32 14.62 45.18
CA MET A 30 23.49 14.86 46.63
C MET A 30 24.58 13.99 47.25
N GLY A 31 25.51 13.51 46.42
CA GLY A 31 26.64 12.68 46.88
C GLY A 31 26.34 11.18 46.99
N GLY A 32 25.17 10.75 46.63
CA GLY A 32 24.77 9.35 46.54
C GLY A 32 24.49 8.89 45.10
N PHE A 33 23.98 7.66 44.95
CA PHE A 33 23.62 7.06 43.68
C PHE A 33 22.22 6.47 43.74
N ASN A 34 21.43 6.69 42.68
CA ASN A 34 20.18 5.99 42.44
C ASN A 34 20.40 4.82 41.50
N SER A 35 19.69 3.73 41.69
CA SER A 35 19.64 2.65 40.70
C SER A 35 18.90 3.12 39.48
N THR A 36 19.29 2.65 38.32
CA THR A 36 18.64 2.98 37.04
C THR A 36 18.08 1.74 36.38
N PHE A 37 16.97 1.88 35.72
CA PHE A 37 16.50 0.89 34.74
C PHE A 37 16.03 1.59 33.49
N LEU A 38 16.18 0.90 32.38
CA LEU A 38 15.66 1.35 31.10
C LEU A 38 14.28 0.76 30.87
N VAL A 39 13.34 1.64 30.58
CA VAL A 39 12.04 1.24 30.04
C VAL A 39 12.13 1.35 28.53
N GLY A 40 12.08 0.23 27.86
CA GLY A 40 12.19 0.12 26.41
C GLY A 40 12.29 -1.33 25.98
N SER A 41 12.33 -1.59 24.69
CA SER A 41 12.57 -2.94 24.17
C SER A 41 14.00 -3.38 24.55
N CYS A 42 14.11 -4.52 25.20
CA CYS A 42 15.40 -5.17 25.45
C CYS A 42 15.94 -5.91 24.22
N ASN A 43 15.29 -5.76 23.04
CA ASN A 43 15.70 -6.43 21.83
C ASN A 43 16.93 -5.76 21.22
N LEU A 44 17.76 -6.58 20.61
CA LEU A 44 18.82 -6.14 19.73
C LEU A 44 18.26 -5.28 18.62
N GLN A 45 18.96 -4.22 18.25
CA GLN A 45 18.58 -3.34 17.16
C GLN A 45 19.69 -3.25 16.13
N ILE A 46 19.33 -3.23 14.86
CA ILE A 46 20.22 -2.95 13.75
C ILE A 46 20.11 -1.46 13.46
N GLU A 47 21.24 -0.75 13.56
CA GLU A 47 21.26 0.70 13.49
C GLU A 47 21.52 1.25 12.09
N THR A 48 22.44 0.63 11.35
CA THR A 48 22.78 1.06 9.98
C THR A 48 23.39 -0.07 9.16
N ALA A 49 23.42 0.12 7.85
CA ALA A 49 24.17 -0.75 6.95
C ALA A 49 24.92 0.09 5.90
N TYR A 50 26.05 -0.39 5.44
CA TYR A 50 26.82 0.21 4.37
C TYR A 50 27.62 -0.87 3.63
N THR A 51 28.02 -0.58 2.39
CA THR A 51 28.94 -1.44 1.64
C THR A 51 30.36 -0.93 1.78
N SER A 52 31.34 -1.84 1.74
CA SER A 52 32.73 -1.43 1.50
C SER A 52 32.79 -0.56 0.25
N PRO A 53 33.81 0.33 0.09
CA PRO A 53 33.99 1.07 -1.15
C PRO A 53 33.98 0.06 -2.29
N ALA A 54 32.85 -0.07 -2.97
CA ALA A 54 32.72 -1.02 -4.05
C ALA A 54 33.67 -0.63 -5.18
N PRO A 55 34.25 -1.61 -5.87
CA PRO A 55 34.95 -1.34 -7.11
C PRO A 55 34.09 -0.44 -8.00
N ILE A 56 34.71 0.46 -8.76
CA ILE A 56 34.03 1.40 -9.63
C ILE A 56 33.11 0.68 -10.61
N ASP A 57 33.45 -0.57 -10.93
CA ASP A 57 32.66 -1.46 -11.78
C ASP A 57 32.39 -2.79 -11.04
N PHE A 58 31.32 -2.78 -10.25
CA PHE A 58 30.89 -3.95 -9.48
C PHE A 58 30.62 -5.18 -10.36
N TRP A 59 30.05 -4.99 -11.56
CA TRP A 59 29.68 -6.08 -12.46
C TRP A 59 30.87 -6.77 -13.12
N ASN A 60 31.98 -6.06 -13.24
CA ASN A 60 33.23 -6.57 -13.76
C ASN A 60 34.17 -7.04 -12.64
N SER A 61 33.82 -6.80 -11.39
CA SER A 61 34.61 -7.25 -10.24
C SER A 61 34.45 -8.76 -10.02
N ASN A 62 35.57 -9.42 -9.75
CA ASN A 62 35.59 -10.81 -9.34
C ASN A 62 35.45 -10.98 -7.80
N LEU A 63 35.32 -9.86 -7.08
CA LEU A 63 35.27 -9.87 -5.62
C LEU A 63 33.81 -9.95 -5.13
N PRO A 64 33.55 -10.66 -4.04
CA PRO A 64 32.25 -10.62 -3.39
C PRO A 64 31.95 -9.22 -2.86
N THR A 65 30.67 -8.88 -2.74
CA THR A 65 30.25 -7.64 -2.09
C THR A 65 30.24 -7.81 -0.58
N GLU A 66 30.97 -6.96 0.11
CA GLU A 66 30.97 -6.90 1.57
C GLU A 66 29.99 -5.83 2.05
N ILE A 67 29.07 -6.22 2.93
CA ILE A 67 28.09 -5.36 3.55
C ILE A 67 28.35 -5.36 5.04
N PHE A 68 28.42 -4.18 5.62
CA PHE A 68 28.63 -3.98 7.03
C PHE A 68 27.34 -3.51 7.69
N VAL A 69 26.93 -4.17 8.76
CA VAL A 69 25.73 -3.88 9.51
C VAL A 69 26.13 -3.57 10.94
N SER A 70 25.84 -2.36 11.39
CA SER A 70 26.09 -1.97 12.77
C SER A 70 24.93 -2.37 13.66
N THR A 71 25.25 -2.89 14.82
CA THR A 71 24.25 -3.34 15.79
C THR A 71 24.45 -2.65 17.12
N ARG A 72 23.35 -2.28 17.75
CA ARG A 72 23.35 -1.78 19.11
C ARG A 72 22.52 -2.71 19.98
N PHE A 73 23.09 -3.02 21.14
CA PHE A 73 22.31 -3.65 22.20
C PHE A 73 21.59 -2.56 23.00
N SER A 74 20.30 -2.71 23.24
CA SER A 74 19.66 -1.89 24.25
C SER A 74 20.24 -2.19 25.63
N ALA A 75 20.35 -1.16 26.46
CA ALA A 75 21.05 -1.22 27.74
C ALA A 75 20.62 -2.43 28.62
N GLY A 76 21.61 -3.09 29.19
CA GLY A 76 21.42 -4.24 30.07
C GLY A 76 21.85 -5.57 29.46
N ILE A 77 22.03 -5.67 28.15
CA ILE A 77 22.60 -6.84 27.51
C ILE A 77 24.09 -6.58 27.28
N GLY A 78 24.93 -7.40 27.88
CA GLY A 78 26.40 -7.23 27.81
C GLY A 78 26.92 -7.30 26.37
N LYS A 79 28.02 -6.61 26.11
CA LYS A 79 28.72 -6.59 24.81
C LYS A 79 28.92 -8.00 24.28
N GLY A 80 28.55 -8.22 23.02
CA GLY A 80 28.81 -9.47 22.32
C GLY A 80 27.91 -10.67 22.67
N ASN A 81 26.80 -10.46 23.31
CA ASN A 81 25.92 -11.55 23.77
C ASN A 81 24.86 -12.00 22.74
N TYR A 82 25.15 -11.89 21.45
CA TYR A 82 24.30 -12.54 20.46
C TYR A 82 24.87 -13.91 20.08
N ASN A 83 23.98 -14.92 20.09
CA ASN A 83 24.34 -16.31 19.82
C ASN A 83 24.40 -16.62 18.34
N SER A 84 23.71 -15.81 17.52
CA SER A 84 23.63 -16.02 16.08
C SER A 84 23.26 -14.75 15.32
N VAL A 85 23.83 -14.62 14.14
CA VAL A 85 23.37 -13.67 13.12
C VAL A 85 22.90 -14.49 11.93
N LEU A 86 21.70 -14.20 11.45
CA LEU A 86 21.16 -14.79 10.25
C LEU A 86 21.01 -13.68 9.19
N ALA A 87 21.76 -13.82 8.11
CA ALA A 87 21.58 -13.00 6.92
C ALA A 87 21.15 -13.90 5.76
N MET A 88 20.04 -13.53 5.12
CA MET A 88 19.47 -14.27 4.00
C MET A 88 19.41 -13.37 2.76
N TRP A 89 19.93 -13.87 1.67
CA TRP A 89 19.72 -13.29 0.35
C TRP A 89 18.83 -14.26 -0.45
N GLN A 90 17.64 -13.82 -0.79
CA GLN A 90 16.61 -14.72 -1.31
C GLN A 90 16.42 -15.92 -0.33
N ASN A 91 16.67 -17.15 -0.78
CA ASN A 91 16.59 -18.35 0.05
C ASN A 91 17.96 -18.90 0.45
N GLN A 92 19.03 -18.13 0.24
CA GLN A 92 20.39 -18.55 0.60
C GLN A 92 20.83 -17.86 1.89
N LYS A 93 21.34 -18.66 2.83
CA LYS A 93 22.03 -18.15 4.01
C LYS A 93 23.38 -17.59 3.58
N LEU A 94 23.66 -16.34 3.97
CA LEU A 94 24.92 -15.68 3.71
C LEU A 94 25.91 -15.94 4.85
N GLU A 95 27.21 -15.90 4.51
CA GLU A 95 28.28 -15.92 5.47
C GLU A 95 28.34 -14.59 6.23
N VAL A 96 28.38 -14.65 7.56
CA VAL A 96 28.45 -13.49 8.44
C VAL A 96 29.68 -13.65 9.34
N GLY A 97 30.60 -12.69 9.25
CA GLY A 97 31.74 -12.56 10.16
C GLY A 97 31.49 -11.49 11.22
N LEU A 98 32.12 -11.63 12.37
CA LEU A 98 32.23 -10.54 13.33
C LEU A 98 33.23 -9.52 12.79
N GLY A 99 32.82 -8.27 12.70
CA GLY A 99 33.68 -7.16 12.36
C GLY A 99 34.30 -6.51 13.61
N GLU A 100 34.77 -5.31 13.42
CA GLU A 100 35.37 -4.51 14.51
C GLU A 100 34.29 -3.96 15.44
N HIS A 101 34.57 -3.89 16.72
CA HIS A 101 33.77 -3.16 17.69
C HIS A 101 34.14 -1.67 17.67
N ASP A 102 33.18 -0.79 17.46
CA ASP A 102 33.41 0.65 17.58
C ASP A 102 33.25 1.09 19.05
N ASN A 103 34.37 1.29 19.71
CA ASN A 103 34.39 1.66 21.11
C ASN A 103 33.87 3.08 21.39
N GLN A 104 33.77 3.96 20.39
CA GLN A 104 33.27 5.34 20.60
C GLN A 104 31.75 5.38 20.59
N LEU A 105 31.17 4.50 19.77
CA LEU A 105 29.71 4.44 19.54
C LEU A 105 29.06 3.26 20.27
N ASP A 106 29.86 2.40 20.90
CA ASP A 106 29.41 1.16 21.54
C ASP A 106 28.60 0.26 20.59
N LEU A 107 29.10 0.10 19.36
CA LEU A 107 28.48 -0.67 18.30
C LEU A 107 29.34 -1.83 17.86
N ASP A 108 28.73 -3.01 17.69
CA ASP A 108 29.34 -4.10 17.00
C ASP A 108 29.06 -4.01 15.49
N ILE A 109 30.07 -4.22 14.67
CA ILE A 109 29.98 -4.22 13.22
C ILE A 109 30.02 -5.66 12.72
N LEU A 110 28.98 -6.07 12.03
CA LEU A 110 28.88 -7.36 11.36
C LEU A 110 29.26 -7.22 9.91
N LYS A 111 30.02 -8.17 9.40
CA LYS A 111 30.40 -8.26 8.00
C LYS A 111 29.60 -9.38 7.33
N ILE A 112 28.77 -9.03 6.36
CA ILE A 112 27.97 -9.94 5.55
C ILE A 112 28.58 -10.02 4.17
N VAL A 113 28.82 -11.23 3.68
CA VAL A 113 29.41 -11.45 2.36
C VAL A 113 28.33 -11.92 1.40
N VAL A 114 28.05 -11.13 0.36
CA VAL A 114 27.18 -11.52 -0.75
C VAL A 114 28.06 -12.16 -1.82
N PRO A 115 27.88 -13.43 -2.13
CA PRO A 115 28.71 -14.12 -3.09
C PRO A 115 28.51 -13.55 -4.51
N LYS A 116 29.56 -13.58 -5.33
CA LYS A 116 29.51 -13.09 -6.72
C LYS A 116 28.42 -13.78 -7.54
N GLU A 117 28.18 -15.05 -7.28
CA GLU A 117 27.19 -15.88 -7.97
C GLU A 117 25.76 -15.34 -7.78
N ALA A 118 25.53 -14.56 -6.72
CA ALA A 118 24.26 -13.90 -6.47
C ALA A 118 23.83 -12.98 -7.64
N PHE A 119 24.81 -12.47 -8.40
CA PHE A 119 24.59 -11.56 -9.52
C PHE A 119 24.83 -12.22 -10.89
N ALA A 120 25.15 -13.50 -10.93
CA ALA A 120 25.42 -14.22 -12.15
C ALA A 120 24.21 -14.21 -13.09
N GLY A 121 24.44 -13.90 -14.37
CA GLY A 121 23.41 -13.83 -15.40
C GLY A 121 22.57 -12.56 -15.37
N ARG A 122 22.85 -11.59 -14.50
CA ARG A 122 22.19 -10.29 -14.46
C ARG A 122 23.06 -9.25 -15.17
N VAL A 123 22.46 -8.39 -15.98
CA VAL A 123 23.13 -7.24 -16.58
C VAL A 123 22.84 -5.98 -15.76
N ALA A 124 23.70 -4.98 -15.87
CA ALA A 124 23.58 -3.74 -15.10
C ALA A 124 22.24 -3.02 -15.33
N SER A 125 21.63 -3.18 -16.51
CA SER A 125 20.29 -2.68 -16.83
C SER A 125 19.16 -3.50 -16.21
N ASP A 126 19.43 -4.75 -15.80
CA ASP A 126 18.50 -5.62 -15.11
C ASP A 126 18.69 -5.55 -13.58
N LEU A 127 19.02 -4.38 -13.09
CA LEU A 127 19.16 -4.12 -11.67
C LEU A 127 17.83 -4.28 -10.95
N SER A 128 17.24 -5.46 -11.12
CA SER A 128 16.19 -5.89 -10.20
C SER A 128 16.76 -5.78 -8.79
N ASN A 129 16.14 -4.98 -7.97
CA ASN A 129 16.53 -4.82 -6.60
C ASN A 129 16.62 -6.19 -5.94
N THR A 130 17.74 -6.43 -5.32
CA THR A 130 17.90 -7.55 -4.42
C THR A 130 17.96 -7.01 -3.01
N PHE A 131 17.57 -7.80 -2.05
CA PHE A 131 17.74 -7.41 -0.66
C PHE A 131 18.26 -8.55 0.17
N ILE A 132 18.94 -8.15 1.26
CA ILE A 132 19.34 -9.05 2.33
C ILE A 132 18.35 -8.81 3.47
N ARG A 133 17.90 -9.91 4.05
CA ARG A 133 17.13 -9.90 5.29
C ARG A 133 18.07 -10.26 6.41
N VAL A 134 18.12 -9.48 7.47
CA VAL A 134 19.06 -9.68 8.58
C VAL A 134 18.32 -9.77 9.90
N TRP A 135 18.66 -10.77 10.70
CA TRP A 135 18.21 -10.94 12.08
C TRP A 135 19.39 -11.24 12.98
N ILE A 136 19.31 -10.83 14.21
CA ILE A 136 20.27 -11.13 15.26
C ILE A 136 19.53 -11.83 16.40
N GLY A 137 20.08 -12.97 16.83
CA GLY A 137 19.51 -13.74 17.94
C GLY A 137 20.41 -13.71 19.16
N SER A 138 19.82 -13.59 20.33
CA SER A 138 20.47 -13.71 21.64
C SER A 138 19.68 -14.65 22.55
N SER A 139 20.18 -14.88 23.76
CA SER A 139 19.44 -15.60 24.81
C SER A 139 18.14 -14.88 25.22
N GLU A 140 18.08 -13.58 25.00
CA GLU A 140 16.95 -12.70 25.41
C GLU A 140 15.88 -12.58 24.31
N GLY A 141 16.18 -13.02 23.07
CA GLY A 141 15.23 -12.97 21.96
C GLY A 141 15.87 -12.75 20.59
N VAL A 142 15.04 -12.42 19.63
CA VAL A 142 15.45 -12.12 18.26
C VAL A 142 15.18 -10.65 17.96
N SER A 143 16.11 -10.00 17.22
CA SER A 143 15.96 -8.63 16.77
C SER A 143 14.75 -8.47 15.82
N ASN A 144 14.38 -7.23 15.54
CA ASN A 144 13.59 -6.91 14.37
C ASN A 144 14.26 -7.48 13.11
N GLU A 145 13.46 -7.86 12.12
CA GLU A 145 13.95 -8.09 10.78
C GLU A 145 14.31 -6.78 10.11
N VAL A 146 15.49 -6.68 9.57
CA VAL A 146 15.91 -5.53 8.77
C VAL A 146 16.06 -5.95 7.32
N LEU A 147 15.41 -5.20 6.44
CA LEU A 147 15.55 -5.32 5.01
C LEU A 147 16.66 -4.38 4.54
N VAL A 148 17.72 -4.94 3.92
CA VAL A 148 18.82 -4.17 3.34
C VAL A 148 18.71 -4.26 1.82
N PRO A 149 18.07 -3.27 1.16
CA PRO A 149 17.94 -3.27 -0.30
C PRO A 149 19.29 -2.97 -0.94
N LEU A 150 19.60 -3.75 -1.98
CA LEU A 150 20.83 -3.62 -2.77
C LEU A 150 20.50 -3.20 -4.18
N VAL A 151 21.23 -2.21 -4.65
CA VAL A 151 21.21 -1.79 -6.05
C VAL A 151 22.61 -1.83 -6.61
N GLY A 152 22.81 -2.65 -7.64
CA GLY A 152 24.16 -2.86 -8.19
C GLY A 152 25.16 -3.34 -7.16
N GLY A 153 24.73 -4.14 -6.17
CA GLY A 153 25.55 -4.66 -5.09
C GLY A 153 25.91 -3.65 -4.00
N ARG A 154 25.27 -2.49 -3.98
CA ARG A 154 25.44 -1.48 -2.93
C ARG A 154 24.16 -1.33 -2.13
N VAL A 155 24.28 -1.03 -0.86
CA VAL A 155 23.13 -0.66 -0.03
C VAL A 155 22.47 0.60 -0.63
N MET A 156 21.17 0.55 -0.82
CA MET A 156 20.39 1.67 -1.34
C MET A 156 20.30 2.79 -0.29
N PHE A 157 20.65 4.00 -0.69
CA PHE A 157 20.52 5.21 0.13
C PHE A 157 20.15 6.46 -0.67
N ASP A 158 20.04 6.35 -1.99
CA ASP A 158 19.58 7.43 -2.87
C ASP A 158 18.35 6.94 -3.64
N PRO A 159 17.13 7.33 -3.21
CA PRO A 159 15.90 6.82 -3.80
C PRO A 159 15.71 7.25 -5.25
N MET A 160 16.20 8.43 -5.64
CA MET A 160 15.98 8.98 -6.97
C MET A 160 16.85 8.33 -8.04
N LYS A 161 18.00 7.82 -7.64
CA LYS A 161 19.00 7.29 -8.58
C LYS A 161 18.72 5.86 -9.02
N PHE A 162 17.90 5.11 -8.27
CA PHE A 162 17.77 3.68 -8.41
C PHE A 162 16.31 3.22 -8.36
N MET A 163 15.40 3.98 -8.96
CA MET A 163 13.99 3.58 -9.06
C MET A 163 13.85 2.38 -10.00
N ASP A 164 13.67 1.19 -9.42
CA ASP A 164 13.28 0.00 -10.17
C ASP A 164 11.77 -0.22 -10.02
N ARG A 165 11.04 -0.15 -11.14
CA ARG A 165 9.60 -0.40 -11.17
C ARG A 165 9.22 -1.82 -10.71
N LYS A 166 10.16 -2.77 -10.80
CA LYS A 166 9.95 -4.18 -10.46
C LYS A 166 10.08 -4.48 -8.97
N ASP A 167 10.51 -3.52 -8.15
CA ASP A 167 10.55 -3.69 -6.70
C ASP A 167 9.15 -3.49 -6.10
N PRO A 168 8.54 -4.52 -5.50
CA PRO A 168 7.19 -4.42 -4.95
C PRO A 168 7.05 -3.36 -3.84
N HIS A 169 8.10 -3.12 -3.04
CA HIS A 169 8.07 -2.12 -1.97
C HIS A 169 7.94 -0.68 -2.50
N ARG A 170 8.33 -0.48 -3.76
CA ARG A 170 8.26 0.83 -4.43
C ARG A 170 7.04 0.98 -5.34
N MET A 171 6.21 -0.04 -5.44
CA MET A 171 4.99 0.04 -6.23
C MET A 171 4.01 1.03 -5.61
N ILE A 172 3.49 1.91 -6.45
CA ILE A 172 2.29 2.71 -6.21
C ILE A 172 1.30 2.30 -7.28
N MET A 173 0.26 1.61 -6.86
CA MET A 173 -0.70 0.98 -7.77
C MET A 173 -1.91 1.88 -8.00
N TYR A 174 -2.37 1.93 -9.24
CA TYR A 174 -3.58 2.63 -9.63
C TYR A 174 -4.52 1.67 -10.35
N ASN A 175 -5.80 1.66 -9.97
CA ASN A 175 -6.80 0.76 -10.51
C ASN A 175 -7.80 1.51 -11.41
N PRO A 176 -7.57 1.61 -12.73
CA PRO A 176 -8.57 2.11 -13.68
C PRO A 176 -9.56 1.00 -14.05
N MET A 177 -10.85 1.26 -13.95
CA MET A 177 -11.87 0.44 -14.60
C MET A 177 -11.93 0.84 -16.07
N ILE A 178 -11.57 -0.07 -16.98
CA ILE A 178 -11.37 0.22 -18.41
C ILE A 178 -12.57 0.96 -19.00
N ASP A 179 -13.77 0.39 -18.90
CA ASP A 179 -15.00 0.97 -19.45
C ASP A 179 -15.33 2.38 -18.93
N ARG A 180 -14.83 2.71 -17.74
CA ARG A 180 -15.17 3.96 -17.01
C ARG A 180 -14.04 4.96 -16.95
N PHE A 181 -12.94 4.70 -17.66
CA PHE A 181 -11.75 5.54 -17.57
C PHE A 181 -11.65 6.55 -18.71
N VAL A 182 -11.36 6.11 -19.92
CA VAL A 182 -11.26 6.99 -21.11
C VAL A 182 -11.71 6.26 -22.35
N ASP A 183 -12.64 6.84 -23.12
CA ASP A 183 -13.00 6.42 -24.47
C ASP A 183 -11.92 6.89 -25.45
N GLY A 184 -11.00 6.00 -25.79
CA GLY A 184 -9.90 6.28 -26.70
C GLY A 184 -10.19 5.95 -28.16
N ASN A 185 -11.11 5.00 -28.40
CA ASN A 185 -11.49 4.54 -29.72
C ASN A 185 -13.01 4.41 -29.83
N LYS A 186 -13.66 5.41 -30.37
CA LYS A 186 -15.14 5.45 -30.51
C LYS A 186 -15.70 4.36 -31.43
N ASP A 187 -14.87 3.78 -32.27
CA ASP A 187 -15.32 2.77 -33.24
C ASP A 187 -15.56 1.40 -32.61
N ASN A 188 -15.06 1.17 -31.40
CA ASN A 188 -15.27 -0.07 -30.64
C ASN A 188 -16.46 0.02 -29.65
N ASN A 189 -17.09 1.17 -29.48
CA ASN A 189 -18.21 1.39 -28.58
C ASN A 189 -19.45 0.56 -28.99
N ARG A 190 -19.92 -0.26 -28.06
CA ARG A 190 -21.08 -1.16 -28.27
C ARG A 190 -21.96 -1.21 -27.02
N PRO A 191 -22.58 -0.08 -26.61
CA PRO A 191 -23.56 -0.09 -25.54
C PRO A 191 -24.77 -0.94 -25.96
N LEU A 192 -25.39 -1.61 -25.00
CA LEU A 192 -26.57 -2.45 -25.30
C LEU A 192 -27.78 -1.60 -25.68
N ASN A 193 -27.92 -0.42 -25.10
CA ASN A 193 -29.03 0.51 -25.35
C ASN A 193 -30.41 -0.16 -25.25
N ARG A 194 -30.62 -1.04 -24.28
CA ARG A 194 -31.83 -1.81 -24.09
C ARG A 194 -32.77 -1.21 -23.06
N PRO A 195 -34.10 -1.29 -23.22
CA PRO A 195 -35.05 -0.77 -22.22
C PRO A 195 -34.99 -1.49 -20.88
N ASP A 196 -34.48 -2.73 -20.81
CA ASP A 196 -34.32 -3.52 -19.59
C ASP A 196 -32.94 -3.33 -18.93
N VAL A 197 -32.10 -2.44 -19.46
CA VAL A 197 -30.78 -2.10 -18.93
C VAL A 197 -30.74 -0.61 -18.57
N ASN A 198 -30.46 -0.32 -17.30
CA ASN A 198 -30.28 1.09 -16.89
C ASN A 198 -28.97 1.63 -17.49
N PRO A 199 -28.95 2.86 -18.03
CA PRO A 199 -27.73 3.46 -18.56
C PRO A 199 -26.55 3.47 -17.59
N LYS A 200 -26.77 3.54 -16.27
CA LYS A 200 -25.70 3.47 -15.25
C LYS A 200 -24.91 2.15 -15.28
N VAL A 201 -25.52 1.08 -15.78
CA VAL A 201 -24.93 -0.28 -15.82
C VAL A 201 -24.77 -0.82 -17.23
N ASP A 202 -24.72 0.07 -18.21
CA ASP A 202 -24.36 -0.25 -19.59
C ASP A 202 -22.90 0.16 -19.87
N PHE A 203 -22.36 -0.24 -21.04
CA PHE A 203 -21.03 0.16 -21.49
C PHE A 203 -20.97 1.68 -21.76
N TYR A 204 -19.89 2.33 -21.26
CA TYR A 204 -19.62 3.74 -21.48
C TYR A 204 -18.56 4.01 -22.55
N GLY A 205 -17.88 2.96 -23.00
CA GLY A 205 -16.93 3.00 -24.11
C GLY A 205 -15.49 3.29 -23.73
N GLY A 206 -15.14 3.30 -22.44
CA GLY A 206 -13.73 3.32 -22.05
C GLY A 206 -12.99 2.09 -22.55
N ASP A 207 -11.72 2.26 -22.95
CA ASP A 207 -10.92 1.23 -23.61
C ASP A 207 -9.41 1.36 -23.30
N VAL A 208 -8.65 0.34 -23.71
CA VAL A 208 -7.20 0.29 -23.50
C VAL A 208 -6.45 1.37 -24.29
N VAL A 209 -6.99 1.82 -25.43
CA VAL A 209 -6.41 2.93 -26.21
C VAL A 209 -6.51 4.23 -25.41
N GLY A 210 -7.61 4.44 -24.69
CA GLY A 210 -7.76 5.58 -23.78
C GLY A 210 -6.76 5.55 -22.63
N ILE A 211 -6.51 4.37 -22.05
CA ILE A 211 -5.46 4.21 -21.03
C ILE A 211 -4.09 4.53 -21.63
N SER A 212 -3.77 4.02 -22.82
CA SER A 212 -2.51 4.31 -23.53
C SER A 212 -2.28 5.80 -23.71
N LYS A 213 -3.29 6.54 -24.16
CA LYS A 213 -3.22 8.01 -24.29
C LYS A 213 -2.88 8.69 -22.98
N LYS A 214 -3.49 8.24 -21.85
CA LYS A 214 -3.21 8.82 -20.52
C LYS A 214 -1.81 8.48 -20.01
N ILE A 215 -1.24 7.34 -20.38
CA ILE A 215 0.17 7.03 -20.11
C ILE A 215 1.07 7.98 -20.89
N GLU A 216 0.84 8.14 -22.20
CA GLU A 216 1.63 9.02 -23.08
C GLU A 216 1.53 10.49 -22.69
N GLU A 217 0.36 10.96 -22.21
CA GLU A 217 0.16 12.30 -21.65
C GLU A 217 0.88 12.51 -20.30
N GLY A 218 1.47 11.45 -19.72
CA GLY A 218 2.16 11.50 -18.44
C GLY A 218 1.24 11.57 -17.22
N TYR A 219 -0.05 11.29 -17.36
CA TYR A 219 -1.01 11.39 -16.27
C TYR A 219 -0.57 10.60 -15.04
N PHE A 220 -0.20 9.34 -15.23
CA PHE A 220 0.21 8.45 -14.14
C PHE A 220 1.58 8.83 -13.57
N ASN A 221 2.55 9.16 -14.42
CA ASN A 221 3.89 9.57 -13.98
C ASN A 221 3.84 10.89 -13.16
N ASN A 222 3.00 11.85 -13.56
CA ASN A 222 2.81 13.10 -12.84
C ASN A 222 2.15 12.90 -11.47
N LEU A 223 1.36 11.84 -11.30
CA LEU A 223 0.86 11.42 -9.99
C LEU A 223 1.91 10.63 -9.17
N GLY A 224 2.96 10.12 -9.81
CA GLY A 224 3.93 9.24 -9.18
C GLY A 224 3.55 7.75 -9.21
N ILE A 225 2.55 7.39 -10.03
CA ILE A 225 2.11 6.00 -10.23
C ILE A 225 3.11 5.25 -11.10
N ASN A 226 3.44 4.02 -10.70
CA ASN A 226 4.33 3.14 -11.44
C ASN A 226 3.78 1.73 -11.68
N THR A 227 2.51 1.48 -11.30
CA THR A 227 1.85 0.19 -11.50
C THR A 227 0.38 0.40 -11.80
N LEU A 228 -0.11 -0.17 -12.90
CA LEU A 228 -1.53 -0.19 -13.25
C LEU A 228 -2.10 -1.58 -12.99
N TRP A 229 -3.20 -1.66 -12.24
CA TRP A 229 -4.06 -2.81 -12.15
C TRP A 229 -5.32 -2.50 -12.95
N ILE A 230 -5.39 -2.99 -14.20
CA ILE A 230 -6.53 -2.76 -15.09
C ILE A 230 -7.61 -3.81 -14.85
N SER A 231 -8.89 -3.41 -14.91
CA SER A 231 -10.02 -4.34 -14.81
C SER A 231 -9.96 -5.44 -15.88
N PRO A 232 -10.69 -6.56 -15.72
CA PRO A 232 -10.55 -7.70 -16.63
C PRO A 232 -10.76 -7.34 -18.10
N VAL A 233 -9.82 -7.75 -18.95
CA VAL A 233 -9.85 -7.50 -20.41
C VAL A 233 -10.55 -8.62 -21.19
N VAL A 234 -10.95 -9.69 -20.52
CA VAL A 234 -11.50 -10.89 -21.14
C VAL A 234 -12.88 -10.65 -21.74
N LYS A 235 -13.24 -11.45 -22.76
CA LYS A 235 -14.53 -11.33 -23.44
C LYS A 235 -15.69 -11.59 -22.49
N ASN A 236 -16.64 -10.67 -22.47
CA ASN A 236 -17.89 -10.69 -21.71
C ASN A 236 -19.09 -10.97 -22.62
N PRO A 237 -20.30 -11.31 -22.07
CA PRO A 237 -21.47 -11.61 -22.87
C PRO A 237 -21.94 -10.41 -23.69
N GLU A 238 -22.62 -10.72 -24.82
CA GLU A 238 -23.22 -9.71 -25.71
C GLU A 238 -24.61 -9.25 -25.20
N GLY A 239 -25.21 -9.98 -24.28
CA GLY A 239 -26.52 -9.68 -23.71
C GLY A 239 -26.46 -9.16 -22.28
N PRO A 240 -27.57 -8.69 -21.73
CA PRO A 240 -27.69 -8.29 -20.34
C PRO A 240 -28.05 -9.48 -19.46
N TYR A 241 -27.41 -9.52 -18.28
CA TYR A 241 -27.59 -10.58 -17.28
C TYR A 241 -27.85 -10.01 -15.88
N GLY A 242 -28.11 -10.90 -14.94
CA GLY A 242 -28.50 -10.53 -13.59
C GLY A 242 -29.85 -9.81 -13.55
N GLN A 243 -30.39 -9.64 -12.38
CA GLN A 243 -31.62 -8.88 -12.18
C GLN A 243 -31.56 -8.14 -10.86
N TRP A 244 -31.51 -6.82 -10.92
CA TRP A 244 -31.72 -6.03 -9.72
C TRP A 244 -33.17 -6.18 -9.26
N THR A 245 -33.38 -6.66 -8.06
CA THR A 245 -34.71 -7.04 -7.55
C THR A 245 -35.49 -5.89 -6.95
N LYS A 246 -34.79 -4.81 -6.58
CA LYS A 246 -35.36 -3.57 -6.04
C LYS A 246 -35.66 -2.59 -7.19
N THR A 247 -36.18 -1.41 -6.86
CA THR A 247 -36.39 -0.33 -7.82
C THR A 247 -35.08 0.44 -8.08
N PRO A 248 -34.73 0.77 -9.36
CA PRO A 248 -35.38 0.33 -10.58
C PRO A 248 -35.01 -1.14 -10.92
N LYS A 249 -36.00 -1.94 -11.34
CA LYS A 249 -35.72 -3.29 -11.84
C LYS A 249 -34.96 -3.19 -13.15
N THR A 250 -33.74 -3.69 -13.20
CA THR A 250 -32.87 -3.62 -14.36
C THR A 250 -31.93 -4.80 -14.42
N LYS A 251 -31.49 -5.12 -15.62
CA LYS A 251 -30.35 -6.02 -15.89
C LYS A 251 -29.08 -5.21 -16.08
N PHE A 252 -27.97 -5.90 -16.14
CA PHE A 252 -26.62 -5.32 -16.25
C PHE A 252 -25.97 -5.79 -17.55
N SER A 253 -25.16 -4.94 -18.17
CA SER A 253 -24.20 -5.36 -19.17
C SER A 253 -22.92 -5.87 -18.50
N GLY A 254 -22.04 -6.54 -19.27
CA GLY A 254 -20.73 -7.01 -18.79
C GLY A 254 -19.65 -5.93 -18.75
N TYR A 255 -20.00 -4.64 -18.60
CA TYR A 255 -19.09 -3.50 -18.69
C TYR A 255 -17.90 -3.56 -17.72
N HIS A 256 -18.06 -4.28 -16.62
CA HIS A 256 -17.04 -4.39 -15.56
C HIS A 256 -15.96 -5.44 -15.87
N GLY A 257 -16.21 -6.37 -16.82
CA GLY A 257 -15.25 -7.38 -17.23
C GLY A 257 -15.30 -8.71 -16.45
N TYR A 258 -16.08 -8.81 -15.37
CA TYR A 258 -16.06 -9.97 -14.47
C TYR A 258 -16.97 -11.15 -14.89
N TRP A 259 -17.52 -11.15 -16.10
CA TRP A 259 -18.35 -12.24 -16.62
C TRP A 259 -17.71 -12.95 -17.83
N PRO A 260 -16.59 -13.65 -17.65
CA PRO A 260 -15.83 -14.17 -18.77
C PRO A 260 -16.58 -15.25 -19.56
N VAL A 261 -16.86 -14.99 -20.84
CA VAL A 261 -17.31 -16.00 -21.81
C VAL A 261 -16.13 -16.63 -22.55
N SER A 262 -14.94 -16.08 -22.39
CA SER A 262 -13.66 -16.64 -22.80
C SER A 262 -12.56 -16.18 -21.84
N LEU A 263 -11.69 -17.09 -21.43
CA LEU A 263 -10.58 -16.81 -20.53
C LEU A 263 -9.26 -16.45 -21.24
N ARG A 264 -9.24 -16.53 -22.57
CA ARG A 264 -8.03 -16.27 -23.40
C ARG A 264 -8.25 -15.29 -24.54
N ALA A 265 -9.44 -14.76 -24.71
CA ALA A 265 -9.77 -13.77 -25.73
C ALA A 265 -10.11 -12.43 -25.05
N THR A 266 -9.61 -11.34 -25.61
CA THR A 266 -9.97 -9.99 -25.18
C THR A 266 -11.39 -9.63 -25.64
N ASP A 267 -12.05 -8.74 -24.89
CA ASP A 267 -13.33 -8.16 -25.30
C ASP A 267 -13.06 -7.04 -26.32
N PRO A 268 -13.63 -7.10 -27.52
CA PRO A 268 -13.39 -6.09 -28.55
C PRO A 268 -13.90 -4.70 -28.18
N ARG A 269 -14.76 -4.58 -27.15
CA ARG A 269 -15.21 -3.30 -26.60
C ARG A 269 -14.12 -2.65 -25.73
N PHE A 270 -13.21 -3.45 -25.16
CA PHE A 270 -12.09 -2.96 -24.35
C PHE A 270 -10.80 -2.88 -25.13
N CYS A 271 -10.48 -3.89 -25.93
CA CYS A 271 -9.27 -3.92 -26.77
C CYS A 271 -9.22 -5.14 -27.70
N SER A 272 -8.43 -5.04 -28.76
CA SER A 272 -7.81 -6.17 -29.44
C SER A 272 -6.55 -6.63 -28.68
N GLU A 273 -6.06 -7.85 -28.97
CA GLU A 273 -4.78 -8.33 -28.44
C GLU A 273 -3.61 -7.42 -28.83
N SER A 274 -3.64 -6.82 -30.02
CA SER A 274 -2.63 -5.90 -30.51
C SER A 274 -2.60 -4.61 -29.71
N GLU A 275 -3.76 -4.02 -29.41
CA GLU A 275 -3.87 -2.81 -28.60
C GLU A 275 -3.42 -3.05 -27.17
N LEU A 276 -3.74 -4.23 -26.60
CA LEU A 276 -3.26 -4.58 -25.25
C LEU A 276 -1.72 -4.71 -25.22
N LYS A 277 -1.11 -5.37 -26.22
CA LYS A 277 0.36 -5.44 -26.33
C LYS A 277 0.98 -4.05 -26.46
N GLN A 278 0.41 -3.21 -27.31
CA GLN A 278 0.89 -1.83 -27.49
C GLN A 278 0.80 -1.01 -26.20
N MET A 279 -0.30 -1.13 -25.44
CA MET A 279 -0.47 -0.44 -24.16
C MET A 279 0.59 -0.89 -23.15
N ILE A 280 0.87 -2.19 -23.06
CA ILE A 280 1.93 -2.73 -22.18
C ILE A 280 3.29 -2.18 -22.58
N ASP A 281 3.62 -2.17 -23.87
CA ASP A 281 4.88 -1.60 -24.38
C ASP A 281 5.02 -0.10 -24.05
N ILE A 282 3.93 0.66 -24.19
CA ILE A 282 3.89 2.09 -23.84
C ILE A 282 4.09 2.24 -22.32
N ALA A 283 3.38 1.46 -21.49
CA ALA A 283 3.53 1.49 -20.04
C ALA A 283 4.97 1.22 -19.61
N HIS A 284 5.61 0.21 -20.16
CA HIS A 284 7.00 -0.12 -19.87
C HIS A 284 7.98 0.99 -20.26
N LYS A 285 7.78 1.65 -21.39
CA LYS A 285 8.58 2.83 -21.80
C LYS A 285 8.43 4.00 -20.81
N HIS A 286 7.31 4.10 -20.16
CA HIS A 286 7.01 5.09 -19.11
C HIS A 286 7.32 4.59 -17.70
N HIS A 287 8.03 3.46 -17.55
CA HIS A 287 8.38 2.83 -16.27
C HIS A 287 7.18 2.41 -15.42
N ILE A 288 6.08 2.00 -16.05
CA ILE A 288 4.84 1.57 -15.41
C ILE A 288 4.66 0.07 -15.60
N ASN A 289 4.40 -0.67 -14.51
CA ASN A 289 4.00 -2.07 -14.53
C ASN A 289 2.54 -2.22 -14.95
N VAL A 290 2.21 -3.33 -15.59
CA VAL A 290 0.84 -3.68 -15.94
C VAL A 290 0.43 -5.00 -15.30
N PHE A 291 -0.56 -4.94 -14.42
CA PHE A 291 -1.21 -6.09 -13.82
C PHE A 291 -2.59 -6.29 -14.45
N LEU A 292 -2.86 -7.51 -14.88
CA LEU A 292 -4.20 -7.89 -15.32
C LEU A 292 -5.03 -8.36 -14.13
N ASP A 293 -6.28 -7.92 -14.07
CA ASP A 293 -7.26 -8.52 -13.18
C ASP A 293 -7.67 -9.89 -13.76
N TYR A 294 -7.43 -10.95 -12.99
CA TYR A 294 -7.63 -12.32 -13.44
C TYR A 294 -8.75 -13.02 -12.68
N VAL A 295 -9.85 -13.28 -13.40
CA VAL A 295 -11.03 -13.99 -12.89
C VAL A 295 -10.80 -15.49 -13.06
N ALA A 296 -10.37 -16.16 -11.98
CA ALA A 296 -10.13 -17.59 -11.98
C ALA A 296 -11.27 -18.40 -11.35
N HIS A 297 -12.11 -17.77 -10.52
CA HIS A 297 -13.12 -18.46 -9.73
C HIS A 297 -14.25 -19.05 -10.57
N HIS A 298 -14.77 -18.30 -11.52
CA HIS A 298 -15.97 -18.63 -12.28
C HIS A 298 -15.85 -18.24 -13.75
N VAL A 299 -16.82 -18.66 -14.53
CA VAL A 299 -17.08 -18.18 -15.89
C VAL A 299 -18.56 -17.83 -16.05
N HIS A 300 -18.90 -17.16 -17.12
CA HIS A 300 -20.29 -16.96 -17.51
C HIS A 300 -20.90 -18.25 -18.08
N GLU A 301 -22.23 -18.47 -17.97
CA GLU A 301 -22.92 -19.66 -18.45
C GLU A 301 -22.79 -19.87 -19.98
N GLU A 302 -22.53 -18.81 -20.76
CA GLU A 302 -22.25 -18.87 -22.19
C GLU A 302 -20.85 -19.43 -22.52
N HIS A 303 -19.96 -19.56 -21.51
CA HIS A 303 -18.61 -20.06 -21.75
C HIS A 303 -18.67 -21.52 -22.29
N PRO A 304 -17.97 -21.86 -23.40
CA PRO A 304 -18.04 -23.17 -24.00
C PRO A 304 -17.79 -24.35 -23.06
N LEU A 305 -16.91 -24.19 -22.07
CA LEU A 305 -16.60 -25.25 -21.09
C LEU A 305 -17.81 -25.67 -20.27
N VAL A 306 -18.81 -24.81 -20.07
CA VAL A 306 -20.03 -25.15 -19.30
C VAL A 306 -20.77 -26.28 -19.94
N LYS A 307 -20.85 -26.31 -21.31
CA LYS A 307 -21.48 -27.37 -22.09
C LYS A 307 -20.53 -28.54 -22.34
N GLN A 308 -19.25 -28.28 -22.59
CA GLN A 308 -18.25 -29.29 -22.95
C GLN A 308 -17.78 -30.11 -21.77
N LYS A 309 -17.68 -29.50 -20.60
CA LYS A 309 -17.12 -30.07 -19.37
C LYS A 309 -17.96 -29.71 -18.12
N PRO A 310 -19.28 -30.04 -18.13
CA PRO A 310 -20.17 -29.63 -17.03
C PRO A 310 -19.71 -30.14 -15.67
N ASN A 311 -19.00 -31.26 -15.63
CA ASN A 311 -18.43 -31.82 -14.41
C ASN A 311 -17.20 -31.05 -13.89
N TRP A 312 -16.70 -30.03 -14.58
CA TRP A 312 -15.63 -29.14 -14.11
C TRP A 312 -16.16 -28.04 -13.19
N PHE A 313 -17.47 -27.95 -13.07
CA PHE A 313 -18.11 -26.92 -12.24
C PHE A 313 -18.75 -27.53 -10.99
N THR A 314 -18.88 -26.73 -9.94
CA THR A 314 -19.57 -27.11 -8.73
C THR A 314 -21.09 -27.11 -8.97
N PRO A 315 -21.88 -27.89 -8.21
CA PRO A 315 -23.32 -27.90 -8.38
C PRO A 315 -23.93 -26.56 -7.89
N LEU A 316 -24.91 -26.06 -8.69
CA LEU A 316 -25.72 -24.90 -8.34
C LEU A 316 -26.66 -25.18 -7.15
N TYR A 317 -27.10 -26.43 -7.01
CA TYR A 317 -27.98 -26.84 -5.93
C TYR A 317 -27.26 -27.75 -4.94
N LEU A 318 -27.46 -27.47 -3.67
CA LEU A 318 -26.97 -28.29 -2.57
C LEU A 318 -27.84 -29.55 -2.42
N PRO A 319 -27.38 -30.57 -1.66
CA PRO A 319 -28.14 -31.80 -1.44
C PRO A 319 -29.53 -31.61 -0.81
N ASP A 320 -29.73 -30.51 -0.07
CA ASP A 320 -31.02 -30.14 0.53
C ASP A 320 -31.97 -29.42 -0.45
N GLY A 321 -31.55 -29.20 -1.70
CA GLY A 321 -32.29 -28.50 -2.73
C GLY A 321 -32.18 -26.98 -2.69
N SER A 322 -31.46 -26.40 -1.75
CA SER A 322 -31.19 -24.96 -1.70
C SER A 322 -30.13 -24.55 -2.75
N LYS A 323 -30.16 -23.29 -3.20
CA LYS A 323 -29.15 -22.77 -4.10
C LYS A 323 -27.82 -22.55 -3.38
N ASN A 324 -26.74 -22.92 -4.02
CA ASN A 324 -25.36 -22.65 -3.60
C ASN A 324 -24.87 -21.31 -4.17
N THR A 325 -25.66 -20.26 -4.01
CA THR A 325 -25.32 -18.90 -4.45
C THR A 325 -25.10 -18.00 -3.25
N GLU A 326 -24.12 -17.09 -3.34
CA GLU A 326 -23.79 -16.13 -2.29
C GLU A 326 -23.49 -16.75 -0.89
N ARG A 327 -23.04 -17.99 -0.88
CA ARG A 327 -22.70 -18.74 0.35
C ARG A 327 -21.23 -18.48 0.71
N TRP A 328 -20.91 -17.22 1.00
CA TRP A 328 -19.54 -16.65 1.06
C TRP A 328 -18.63 -17.30 2.09
N ASP A 329 -19.18 -17.84 3.18
CA ASP A 329 -18.40 -18.38 4.29
C ASP A 329 -18.61 -19.89 4.45
N ASP A 330 -19.85 -20.39 4.47
CA ASP A 330 -20.18 -21.80 4.72
C ASP A 330 -19.86 -22.72 3.52
N TYR A 331 -19.96 -22.22 2.28
CA TYR A 331 -19.61 -22.95 1.06
C TYR A 331 -18.57 -22.20 0.21
N ARG A 332 -17.69 -21.45 0.83
CA ARG A 332 -16.81 -20.49 0.17
C ARG A 332 -16.00 -21.04 -1.02
N LEU A 333 -15.69 -22.36 -1.04
CA LEU A 333 -14.89 -22.99 -2.11
C LEU A 333 -15.76 -23.60 -3.25
N THR A 334 -17.07 -23.50 -3.14
CA THR A 334 -18.00 -24.10 -4.11
C THR A 334 -19.15 -23.19 -4.50
N THR A 335 -19.35 -22.07 -3.79
CA THR A 335 -20.47 -21.15 -4.00
C THR A 335 -20.38 -20.47 -5.37
N TRP A 336 -21.52 -20.28 -6.01
CA TRP A 336 -21.67 -19.46 -7.20
C TRP A 336 -21.93 -18.00 -6.79
N PHE A 337 -21.47 -17.05 -7.58
CA PHE A 337 -21.73 -15.64 -7.30
C PHE A 337 -23.10 -15.19 -7.81
N ASP A 338 -23.59 -15.81 -8.87
CA ASP A 338 -24.96 -15.70 -9.35
C ASP A 338 -25.31 -16.98 -10.13
N ASP A 339 -26.60 -17.20 -10.42
CA ASP A 339 -27.09 -18.38 -11.09
C ASP A 339 -26.48 -18.63 -12.48
N PHE A 340 -26.05 -17.56 -13.17
CA PHE A 340 -25.41 -17.61 -14.48
C PHE A 340 -23.88 -17.60 -14.44
N MET A 341 -23.27 -17.71 -13.22
CA MET A 341 -21.81 -17.71 -13.02
C MET A 341 -21.32 -19.06 -12.44
N PRO A 342 -21.23 -20.13 -13.27
CA PRO A 342 -20.70 -21.42 -12.86
C PRO A 342 -19.31 -21.33 -12.26
N THR A 343 -19.14 -21.84 -11.04
CA THR A 343 -17.89 -21.86 -10.29
C THR A 343 -17.09 -23.11 -10.62
N PHE A 344 -15.80 -22.97 -10.92
CA PHE A 344 -14.90 -24.09 -11.16
C PHE A 344 -14.73 -24.99 -9.94
N ASN A 345 -14.74 -26.30 -10.16
CA ASN A 345 -14.50 -27.30 -9.12
C ASN A 345 -12.99 -27.59 -8.97
N TYR A 346 -12.30 -26.77 -8.21
CA TYR A 346 -10.87 -26.91 -7.95
C TYR A 346 -10.48 -28.03 -6.99
N PHE A 347 -11.44 -28.84 -6.53
CA PHE A 347 -11.13 -30.14 -5.91
C PHE A 347 -10.69 -31.19 -6.94
N LYS A 348 -10.80 -30.88 -8.23
CA LYS A 348 -10.38 -31.74 -9.33
C LYS A 348 -9.01 -31.31 -9.85
N PRO A 349 -7.99 -32.18 -9.79
CA PRO A 349 -6.63 -31.83 -10.26
C PRO A 349 -6.57 -31.42 -11.74
N GLU A 350 -7.38 -32.03 -12.59
CA GLU A 350 -7.45 -31.70 -14.01
C GLU A 350 -8.01 -30.29 -14.26
N VAL A 351 -8.88 -29.78 -13.39
CA VAL A 351 -9.39 -28.40 -13.46
C VAL A 351 -8.32 -27.43 -12.99
N VAL A 352 -7.63 -27.75 -11.89
CA VAL A 352 -6.47 -26.98 -11.40
C VAL A 352 -5.44 -26.83 -12.50
N ASP A 353 -5.04 -27.93 -13.14
CA ASP A 353 -4.01 -27.93 -14.16
C ASP A 353 -4.41 -27.09 -15.38
N ALA A 354 -5.61 -27.30 -15.92
CA ALA A 354 -6.12 -26.60 -17.09
C ALA A 354 -6.28 -25.07 -16.84
N MET A 355 -6.76 -24.68 -15.65
CA MET A 355 -7.01 -23.26 -15.35
C MET A 355 -5.73 -22.53 -15.00
N THR A 356 -4.75 -23.19 -14.38
CA THR A 356 -3.43 -22.59 -14.16
C THR A 356 -2.63 -22.47 -15.47
N ASP A 357 -2.80 -23.39 -16.44
CA ASP A 357 -2.28 -23.21 -17.81
C ASP A 357 -2.96 -22.06 -18.55
N THR A 358 -4.22 -21.82 -18.26
CA THR A 358 -4.96 -20.67 -18.82
C THR A 358 -4.42 -19.34 -18.27
N ALA A 359 -4.12 -19.28 -16.98
CA ALA A 359 -3.46 -18.10 -16.39
C ALA A 359 -2.05 -17.91 -16.96
N LEU A 360 -1.26 -18.98 -17.03
CA LEU A 360 0.09 -18.96 -17.59
C LEU A 360 0.11 -18.46 -19.05
N TRP A 361 -0.95 -18.74 -19.82
CA TRP A 361 -1.06 -18.28 -21.21
C TRP A 361 -0.93 -16.75 -21.34
N TRP A 362 -1.47 -15.98 -20.40
CA TRP A 362 -1.34 -14.52 -20.41
C TRP A 362 0.11 -14.07 -20.30
N PHE A 363 0.88 -14.65 -19.38
CA PHE A 363 2.32 -14.35 -19.27
C PHE A 363 3.15 -14.78 -20.48
N LYS A 364 2.71 -15.84 -21.19
CA LYS A 364 3.41 -16.32 -22.40
C LYS A 364 3.13 -15.48 -23.65
N ASN A 365 1.97 -14.83 -23.69
CA ASN A 365 1.53 -14.09 -24.88
C ASN A 365 1.61 -12.57 -24.72
N PHE A 366 1.70 -12.08 -23.47
CA PHE A 366 1.79 -10.66 -23.13
C PHE A 366 2.89 -10.44 -22.14
N ASP A 367 3.54 -9.28 -22.24
CA ASP A 367 4.60 -8.90 -21.29
C ASP A 367 4.04 -8.22 -20.03
N ILE A 368 3.04 -8.84 -19.41
CA ILE A 368 2.46 -8.36 -18.16
C ILE A 368 3.41 -8.57 -16.98
N ASP A 369 3.34 -7.71 -15.98
CA ASP A 369 4.20 -7.76 -14.80
C ASP A 369 3.57 -8.51 -13.62
N GLY A 370 2.27 -8.74 -13.64
CA GLY A 370 1.59 -9.45 -12.56
C GLY A 370 0.10 -9.68 -12.78
N PHE A 371 -0.48 -10.30 -11.78
CA PHE A 371 -1.93 -10.47 -11.66
C PHE A 371 -2.46 -9.83 -10.37
N ARG A 372 -3.63 -9.22 -10.48
CA ARG A 372 -4.57 -9.15 -9.38
C ARG A 372 -5.55 -10.32 -9.53
N HIS A 373 -5.62 -11.17 -8.54
CA HIS A 373 -6.52 -12.31 -8.52
C HIS A 373 -7.84 -11.97 -7.86
N ASP A 374 -8.91 -12.04 -8.66
CA ASP A 374 -10.28 -11.90 -8.19
C ASP A 374 -10.66 -13.07 -7.28
N ALA A 375 -11.48 -12.80 -6.25
CA ALA A 375 -12.14 -13.82 -5.45
C ALA A 375 -11.22 -14.90 -4.86
N THR A 376 -10.00 -14.54 -4.46
CA THR A 376 -8.95 -15.47 -4.01
C THR A 376 -9.43 -16.45 -2.94
N LYS A 377 -10.21 -15.97 -1.96
CA LYS A 377 -10.70 -16.82 -0.85
C LYS A 377 -11.61 -17.96 -1.29
N HIS A 378 -12.16 -17.87 -2.50
CA HIS A 378 -13.11 -18.85 -3.08
C HIS A 378 -12.42 -19.92 -3.91
N ILE A 379 -11.09 -19.90 -4.00
CA ILE A 379 -10.26 -20.81 -4.77
C ILE A 379 -9.38 -21.64 -3.84
N THR A 380 -9.23 -22.92 -4.12
CA THR A 380 -8.47 -23.86 -3.27
C THR A 380 -6.98 -23.62 -3.36
N ASP A 381 -6.26 -23.91 -2.26
CA ASP A 381 -4.80 -23.79 -2.18
C ASP A 381 -4.02 -24.53 -3.30
N PRO A 382 -4.40 -25.74 -3.75
CA PRO A 382 -3.72 -26.41 -4.86
C PRO A 382 -3.67 -25.58 -6.16
N PHE A 383 -4.67 -24.74 -6.45
CA PHE A 383 -4.62 -23.86 -7.60
C PHE A 383 -3.49 -22.83 -7.46
N TRP A 384 -3.39 -22.16 -6.32
CA TRP A 384 -2.38 -21.14 -6.07
C TRP A 384 -0.96 -21.71 -6.11
N ARG A 385 -0.76 -22.89 -5.51
CA ARG A 385 0.52 -23.59 -5.55
C ARG A 385 0.92 -24.00 -6.96
N SER A 386 -0.03 -24.55 -7.73
CA SER A 386 0.21 -24.95 -9.13
C SER A 386 0.54 -23.75 -10.01
N LEU A 387 -0.25 -22.67 -9.89
CA LEU A 387 -0.01 -21.45 -10.66
C LEU A 387 1.36 -20.85 -10.35
N THR A 388 1.66 -20.64 -9.06
CA THR A 388 2.95 -20.07 -8.64
C THR A 388 4.13 -20.94 -9.06
N TYR A 389 4.00 -22.26 -8.97
CA TYR A 389 5.02 -23.18 -9.48
C TYR A 389 5.23 -23.00 -10.99
N LYS A 390 4.16 -22.96 -11.79
CA LYS A 390 4.24 -22.76 -13.24
C LYS A 390 4.85 -21.39 -13.59
N LEU A 391 4.43 -20.33 -12.94
CA LEU A 391 4.99 -18.99 -13.14
C LEU A 391 6.48 -18.94 -12.80
N LYS A 392 6.90 -19.53 -11.68
CA LYS A 392 8.31 -19.60 -11.31
C LYS A 392 9.15 -20.38 -12.32
N THR A 393 8.69 -21.57 -12.69
CA THR A 393 9.49 -22.50 -13.52
C THR A 393 9.44 -22.19 -15.01
N GLN A 394 8.37 -21.56 -15.50
CA GLN A 394 8.15 -21.32 -16.93
C GLN A 394 8.22 -19.86 -17.36
N VAL A 395 8.19 -18.90 -16.41
CA VAL A 395 8.28 -17.46 -16.68
C VAL A 395 9.50 -16.85 -15.98
N ALA A 396 9.56 -16.93 -14.64
CA ALA A 396 10.57 -16.20 -13.89
C ALA A 396 11.98 -16.75 -14.10
N LEU A 397 12.19 -18.04 -13.82
CA LEU A 397 13.52 -18.66 -13.86
C LEU A 397 14.12 -18.67 -15.29
N PRO A 398 13.41 -19.12 -16.35
CA PRO A 398 14.00 -19.19 -17.68
C PRO A 398 14.33 -17.84 -18.31
N ASN A 399 13.57 -16.81 -17.96
CA ASN A 399 13.62 -15.52 -18.64
C ASN A 399 14.16 -14.39 -17.74
N HIS A 400 14.55 -14.69 -16.50
CA HIS A 400 14.89 -13.71 -15.47
C HIS A 400 13.84 -12.61 -15.35
N ARG A 401 12.56 -12.99 -15.58
CA ARG A 401 11.41 -12.08 -15.62
C ARG A 401 10.65 -12.18 -14.29
N PRO A 402 10.80 -11.20 -13.40
CA PRO A 402 10.00 -11.17 -12.18
C PRO A 402 8.53 -10.99 -12.52
N TYR A 403 7.67 -11.51 -11.67
CA TYR A 403 6.22 -11.30 -11.69
C TYR A 403 5.75 -11.05 -10.28
N TYR A 404 4.54 -10.55 -10.15
CA TYR A 404 3.93 -10.30 -8.85
C TYR A 404 2.46 -10.73 -8.85
N GLN A 405 2.02 -11.33 -7.75
CA GLN A 405 0.64 -11.80 -7.57
C GLN A 405 0.05 -11.17 -6.32
N ILE A 406 -1.00 -10.37 -6.50
CA ILE A 406 -1.79 -9.83 -5.40
C ILE A 406 -3.21 -10.34 -5.46
N GLY A 407 -3.75 -10.84 -4.34
CA GLY A 407 -5.06 -11.47 -4.28
C GLY A 407 -6.11 -10.62 -3.57
N GLU A 408 -7.38 -10.94 -3.83
CA GLU A 408 -8.50 -10.36 -3.13
C GLU A 408 -9.12 -11.38 -2.16
N THR A 409 -8.99 -11.11 -0.87
CA THR A 409 -9.67 -11.86 0.19
C THR A 409 -10.28 -10.90 1.19
N TYR A 410 -11.59 -10.89 1.28
CA TYR A 410 -12.29 -10.21 2.35
C TYR A 410 -12.56 -11.21 3.49
N GLY A 411 -11.88 -11.04 4.63
CA GLY A 411 -11.94 -12.01 5.73
C GLY A 411 -11.04 -11.63 6.90
N SER A 412 -10.86 -12.58 7.84
CA SER A 412 -9.97 -12.37 8.97
C SER A 412 -8.49 -12.31 8.54
N PRO A 413 -7.62 -11.68 9.35
CA PRO A 413 -6.18 -11.67 9.07
C PRO A 413 -5.58 -13.07 8.92
N GLU A 414 -6.06 -14.06 9.66
CA GLU A 414 -5.64 -15.46 9.55
C GLU A 414 -5.97 -16.04 8.17
N LEU A 415 -7.19 -15.81 7.69
CA LEU A 415 -7.62 -16.30 6.38
C LEU A 415 -6.79 -15.61 5.27
N ILE A 416 -6.60 -14.31 5.35
CA ILE A 416 -5.81 -13.54 4.40
C ILE A 416 -4.37 -14.06 4.37
N SER A 417 -3.74 -14.22 5.55
CA SER A 417 -2.36 -14.69 5.65
C SER A 417 -2.15 -16.12 5.16
N SER A 418 -3.21 -16.97 5.20
CA SER A 418 -3.10 -18.36 4.75
C SER A 418 -2.81 -18.51 3.25
N TYR A 419 -3.05 -17.47 2.44
CA TYR A 419 -2.73 -17.43 1.02
C TYR A 419 -1.37 -16.82 0.70
N LEU A 420 -0.65 -16.30 1.71
CA LEU A 420 0.65 -15.66 1.53
C LEU A 420 1.78 -16.69 1.65
N GLY A 421 2.74 -16.60 0.77
CA GLY A 421 3.95 -17.40 0.88
C GLY A 421 4.68 -17.59 -0.43
N THR A 422 5.90 -18.07 -0.34
CA THR A 422 6.76 -18.27 -1.51
C THR A 422 6.22 -19.31 -2.51
N GLY A 423 5.28 -20.14 -2.11
CA GLY A 423 4.61 -21.13 -2.97
C GLY A 423 3.20 -20.75 -3.40
N THR A 424 2.70 -19.60 -2.95
CA THR A 424 1.35 -19.10 -3.21
C THR A 424 1.40 -17.65 -3.70
N LEU A 425 0.65 -16.73 -3.10
CA LEU A 425 0.62 -15.34 -3.52
C LEU A 425 1.69 -14.51 -2.81
N ASP A 426 2.15 -13.45 -3.48
CA ASP A 426 3.11 -12.49 -2.91
C ASP A 426 2.43 -11.56 -1.90
N ALA A 427 1.17 -11.16 -2.19
CA ALA A 427 0.39 -10.26 -1.34
C ALA A 427 -1.12 -10.48 -1.48
N GLN A 428 -1.84 -9.81 -0.60
CA GLN A 428 -3.30 -9.62 -0.64
C GLN A 428 -3.65 -8.16 -0.35
N PHE A 429 -4.88 -7.73 -0.62
CA PHE A 429 -5.37 -6.45 -0.10
C PHE A 429 -5.69 -6.56 1.39
N ASP A 430 -5.23 -5.58 2.17
CA ASP A 430 -5.52 -5.51 3.61
C ASP A 430 -6.83 -4.75 3.86
N PHE A 431 -7.96 -5.44 3.68
CA PHE A 431 -9.27 -4.85 3.93
C PHE A 431 -9.52 -4.55 5.41
N ASN A 432 -8.89 -5.26 6.34
CA ASN A 432 -8.99 -4.96 7.76
C ASN A 432 -8.37 -3.59 8.06
N MET A 433 -7.23 -3.28 7.42
CA MET A 433 -6.59 -1.97 7.52
C MET A 433 -7.45 -0.88 6.89
N TYR A 434 -8.03 -1.13 5.70
CA TYR A 434 -8.94 -0.21 5.03
C TYR A 434 -10.13 0.14 5.92
N ASP A 435 -10.84 -0.87 6.46
CA ASP A 435 -12.02 -0.66 7.29
C ASP A 435 -11.67 0.11 8.59
N ALA A 436 -10.55 -0.24 9.25
CA ALA A 436 -10.08 0.46 10.44
C ALA A 436 -9.71 1.93 10.17
N ALA A 437 -9.04 2.20 9.05
CA ALA A 437 -8.66 3.55 8.66
C ALA A 437 -9.87 4.41 8.30
N VAL A 438 -10.83 3.86 7.52
CA VAL A 438 -12.09 4.54 7.21
C VAL A 438 -12.84 4.90 8.50
N MET A 439 -12.98 3.98 9.44
CA MET A 439 -13.63 4.24 10.72
C MET A 439 -12.91 5.31 11.53
N ALA A 440 -11.58 5.28 11.57
CA ALA A 440 -10.80 6.29 12.28
C ALA A 440 -10.97 7.68 11.67
N PHE A 441 -10.78 7.84 10.36
CA PHE A 441 -10.82 9.13 9.70
C PHE A 441 -12.22 9.68 9.45
N LYS A 442 -13.24 8.84 9.42
CA LYS A 442 -14.66 9.26 9.46
C LYS A 442 -15.06 9.82 10.83
N GLY A 443 -14.35 9.48 11.89
CA GLY A 443 -14.62 9.96 13.23
C GLY A 443 -15.35 8.97 14.15
N ASN A 444 -15.72 7.79 13.67
CA ASN A 444 -16.45 6.77 14.43
C ASN A 444 -15.54 5.71 15.09
N GLY A 445 -14.27 5.62 14.66
CA GLY A 445 -13.25 4.76 15.24
C GLY A 445 -12.33 5.51 16.20
N SER A 446 -11.24 4.85 16.62
CA SER A 446 -10.21 5.46 17.45
C SER A 446 -8.81 5.21 16.89
N CYS A 447 -7.88 6.10 17.19
CA CYS A 447 -6.46 5.91 16.86
C CYS A 447 -5.87 4.68 17.59
N LYS A 448 -6.38 4.32 18.76
CA LYS A 448 -5.98 3.08 19.45
C LYS A 448 -6.33 1.84 18.63
N ASN A 449 -7.57 1.77 18.11
CA ASN A 449 -7.99 0.64 17.29
C ASN A 449 -7.15 0.57 15.99
N LEU A 450 -6.90 1.72 15.36
CA LEU A 450 -6.08 1.76 14.15
C LEU A 450 -4.63 1.35 14.43
N ALA A 451 -4.06 1.78 15.56
CA ALA A 451 -2.72 1.35 16.00
C ALA A 451 -2.68 -0.16 16.27
N GLN A 452 -3.73 -0.73 16.87
CA GLN A 452 -3.82 -2.17 17.08
C GLN A 452 -3.89 -2.92 15.75
N THR A 453 -4.69 -2.44 14.79
CA THR A 453 -4.78 -3.05 13.44
C THR A 453 -3.44 -3.01 12.71
N LEU A 454 -2.66 -1.92 12.85
CA LEU A 454 -1.28 -1.84 12.30
C LEU A 454 -0.35 -2.90 12.93
N ASN A 455 -0.44 -3.11 14.24
CA ASN A 455 0.34 -4.15 14.91
C ASN A 455 -0.10 -5.56 14.49
N ASP A 456 -1.41 -5.77 14.30
CA ASP A 456 -1.94 -7.05 13.82
C ASP A 456 -1.53 -7.32 12.37
N SER A 457 -1.54 -6.31 11.50
CA SER A 457 -1.03 -6.41 10.12
C SER A 457 0.45 -6.83 10.11
N LYS A 458 1.28 -6.15 10.93
CA LYS A 458 2.68 -6.52 11.10
C LYS A 458 2.87 -7.95 11.62
N LYS A 459 2.03 -8.39 12.57
CA LYS A 459 2.06 -9.75 13.14
C LYS A 459 1.72 -10.81 12.11
N TRP A 460 0.67 -10.60 11.32
CA TRP A 460 0.15 -11.61 10.40
C TRP A 460 0.86 -11.65 9.05
N TYR A 461 1.34 -10.51 8.55
CA TYR A 461 1.89 -10.37 7.21
C TYR A 461 3.40 -10.10 7.21
N GLY A 462 3.99 -9.79 8.37
CA GLY A 462 5.41 -9.47 8.53
C GLY A 462 5.70 -7.97 8.56
N ALA A 463 6.88 -7.61 9.05
CA ALA A 463 7.28 -6.21 9.24
C ALA A 463 7.44 -5.44 7.92
N HIS A 464 7.86 -6.13 6.86
CA HIS A 464 8.13 -5.56 5.54
C HIS A 464 7.23 -6.18 4.46
N HIS A 465 5.96 -6.42 4.82
CA HIS A 465 4.99 -6.95 3.88
C HIS A 465 4.71 -5.97 2.74
N THR A 466 4.27 -6.52 1.61
CA THR A 466 3.85 -5.76 0.43
C THR A 466 2.35 -5.89 0.18
N MET A 467 1.56 -5.95 1.25
CA MET A 467 0.10 -5.97 1.17
C MET A 467 -0.44 -4.72 0.47
N GLY A 468 -1.54 -4.85 -0.24
CA GLY A 468 -2.18 -3.72 -0.91
C GLY A 468 -3.01 -2.88 0.07
N ASN A 469 -2.65 -1.61 0.25
CA ASN A 469 -3.36 -0.63 1.08
C ASN A 469 -4.30 0.19 0.20
N VAL A 470 -5.54 -0.25 0.05
CA VAL A 470 -6.50 0.36 -0.87
C VAL A 470 -7.07 1.68 -0.34
N SER A 471 -7.32 2.63 -1.25
CA SER A 471 -8.20 3.79 -0.96
C SER A 471 -9.66 3.44 -1.17
N GLY A 472 -9.96 2.48 -2.03
CA GLY A 472 -11.26 1.98 -2.42
C GLY A 472 -11.12 0.96 -3.53
N ASN A 473 -12.24 0.41 -4.00
CA ASN A 473 -12.31 -0.44 -5.18
C ASN A 473 -13.69 -0.39 -5.84
N GLN A 474 -13.91 -1.21 -6.85
CA GLN A 474 -15.17 -1.29 -7.61
C GLN A 474 -16.37 -1.81 -6.81
N ASP A 475 -16.15 -2.38 -5.63
CA ASP A 475 -17.18 -3.03 -4.81
C ASP A 475 -17.46 -2.28 -3.50
N LYS A 476 -16.81 -1.14 -3.30
CA LYS A 476 -16.97 -0.29 -2.12
C LYS A 476 -17.51 1.09 -2.50
N PRO A 477 -18.28 1.75 -1.62
CA PRO A 477 -18.59 3.16 -1.78
C PRO A 477 -17.32 3.98 -1.93
N ARG A 478 -17.39 5.07 -2.67
CA ARG A 478 -16.27 6.01 -2.82
C ARG A 478 -15.83 6.54 -1.47
N ILE A 479 -14.51 6.56 -1.27
CA ILE A 479 -13.90 6.94 0.01
C ILE A 479 -14.37 8.30 0.50
N ILE A 480 -14.48 9.30 -0.38
CA ILE A 480 -14.95 10.64 0.00
C ILE A 480 -16.39 10.62 0.52
N SER A 481 -17.27 9.79 -0.07
CA SER A 481 -18.67 9.67 0.34
C SER A 481 -18.85 8.95 1.68
N LEU A 482 -17.91 8.11 2.04
CA LEU A 482 -17.83 7.51 3.37
C LEU A 482 -17.35 8.53 4.40
N LEU A 483 -16.29 9.26 4.07
CA LEU A 483 -15.63 10.18 5.00
C LEU A 483 -16.45 11.45 5.26
N ASP A 484 -17.23 11.95 4.28
CA ASP A 484 -18.11 13.11 4.46
C ASP A 484 -19.47 12.78 5.11
N GLY A 485 -19.71 11.46 5.37
CA GLY A 485 -20.95 10.98 5.94
C GLY A 485 -22.16 11.07 5.00
N SER A 486 -21.97 11.23 3.68
CA SER A 486 -23.04 11.09 2.67
C SER A 486 -23.62 9.69 2.68
N ILE A 487 -22.79 8.70 3.05
CA ILE A 487 -23.19 7.34 3.33
C ILE A 487 -23.04 7.08 4.83
N LYS A 488 -24.14 6.68 5.47
CA LYS A 488 -24.17 6.40 6.91
C LYS A 488 -23.67 4.98 7.22
N ASP A 489 -23.21 4.78 8.43
CA ASP A 489 -22.84 3.46 8.90
C ASP A 489 -24.06 2.54 8.94
N GLY A 490 -23.89 1.30 8.48
CA GLY A 490 -24.97 0.30 8.42
C GLY A 490 -26.03 0.58 7.35
N GLU A 491 -25.86 1.63 6.52
CA GLU A 491 -26.77 1.90 5.42
C GLU A 491 -26.63 0.83 4.32
N ASP A 492 -27.77 0.40 3.73
CA ASP A 492 -27.74 -0.43 2.51
C ASP A 492 -27.19 0.42 1.34
N THR A 493 -25.89 0.37 1.18
CA THR A 493 -25.17 1.14 0.18
C THR A 493 -25.48 0.71 -1.25
N LYS A 494 -25.95 -0.53 -1.47
CA LYS A 494 -26.45 -1.01 -2.77
C LYS A 494 -27.70 -0.25 -3.16
N GLN A 495 -28.65 -0.10 -2.24
CA GLN A 495 -29.85 0.70 -2.48
C GLN A 495 -29.50 2.17 -2.73
N ALA A 496 -28.58 2.72 -1.96
CA ALA A 496 -28.13 4.09 -2.14
C ALA A 496 -27.54 4.36 -3.54
N GLY A 497 -26.90 3.36 -4.15
CA GLY A 497 -26.34 3.47 -5.50
C GLY A 497 -27.35 3.68 -6.62
N TRP A 498 -28.64 3.33 -6.38
CA TRP A 498 -29.71 3.49 -7.33
C TRP A 498 -30.56 4.75 -7.10
N ASP A 499 -30.89 5.02 -5.85
CA ASP A 499 -31.93 5.96 -5.48
C ASP A 499 -31.42 7.39 -5.27
N ARG A 500 -30.13 7.54 -5.06
CA ARG A 500 -29.52 8.82 -4.72
C ARG A 500 -28.40 9.20 -5.66
N ASP A 501 -28.39 10.48 -5.99
CA ASP A 501 -27.27 11.12 -6.65
C ASP A 501 -26.28 11.58 -5.57
N ILE A 502 -25.41 10.67 -5.10
CA ILE A 502 -24.46 10.98 -4.05
C ILE A 502 -23.48 12.04 -4.54
N GLN A 503 -23.47 13.18 -3.85
CA GLN A 503 -22.57 14.29 -4.08
C GLN A 503 -21.71 14.51 -2.83
N VAL A 504 -20.58 15.16 -2.98
CA VAL A 504 -19.77 15.59 -1.82
C VAL A 504 -20.55 16.60 -1.02
N LYS A 505 -20.72 16.37 0.27
CA LYS A 505 -21.36 17.33 1.15
C LYS A 505 -20.43 18.52 1.37
N ASN A 506 -20.86 19.67 0.95
CA ASN A 506 -20.23 20.93 1.32
C ASN A 506 -20.67 21.29 2.75
N SER A 507 -19.73 21.31 3.66
CA SER A 507 -19.97 21.82 5.02
C SER A 507 -19.93 23.37 5.03
N GLU A 508 -20.70 24.00 4.14
CA GLU A 508 -20.83 25.48 4.15
C GLU A 508 -21.52 26.03 5.41
N SER A 509 -22.10 25.15 6.25
CA SER A 509 -22.86 25.58 7.42
C SER A 509 -22.06 25.76 8.70
N GLU A 510 -20.76 25.51 8.71
CA GLU A 510 -19.90 25.68 9.91
C GLU A 510 -19.01 26.93 9.87
N SER A 511 -19.19 27.83 8.93
CA SER A 511 -18.27 28.94 8.66
C SER A 511 -18.81 30.30 8.95
N THR A 512 -19.55 30.58 9.98
CA THR A 512 -19.73 31.97 10.39
C THR A 512 -19.84 32.10 11.89
N THR A 513 -18.75 31.98 12.61
CA THR A 513 -18.60 32.71 13.87
C THR A 513 -17.12 32.91 14.21
N THR A 514 -16.78 34.17 14.21
CA THR A 514 -15.70 34.84 14.94
C THR A 514 -14.27 34.70 14.43
N GLY A 515 -13.83 35.83 13.90
CA GLY A 515 -12.47 36.16 13.60
C GLY A 515 -11.51 35.91 14.76
N GLY A 516 -10.51 35.15 14.45
CA GLY A 516 -9.24 35.10 15.12
C GLY A 516 -8.17 35.15 14.06
N GLN A 517 -7.46 36.27 13.99
CA GLN A 517 -6.29 36.43 13.14
C GLN A 517 -5.16 35.56 13.69
N ASN A 518 -5.08 34.30 13.26
CA ASN A 518 -3.85 33.53 13.31
C ASN A 518 -3.77 32.73 12.00
N SER A 519 -2.70 32.93 11.29
CA SER A 519 -2.43 32.47 9.94
C SER A 519 -2.35 30.95 9.74
N GLY A 520 -2.66 30.15 10.77
CA GLY A 520 -2.74 28.68 10.70
C GLY A 520 -4.16 28.12 10.61
N ASP A 521 -5.17 28.85 11.10
CA ASP A 521 -6.54 28.32 11.24
C ASP A 521 -7.43 28.56 10.00
N ALA A 522 -7.00 29.41 9.07
CA ALA A 522 -7.75 29.69 7.83
C ALA A 522 -7.78 28.48 6.85
N TYR A 523 -6.93 27.50 7.08
CA TYR A 523 -6.77 26.31 6.22
C TYR A 523 -7.91 25.29 6.38
N LEU A 524 -8.68 25.32 7.45
CA LEU A 524 -9.50 24.20 7.89
C LEU A 524 -11.03 24.41 7.82
N SER A 525 -11.54 25.63 7.64
CA SER A 525 -12.98 25.89 7.62
C SER A 525 -13.59 25.65 6.23
N GLY A 526 -14.49 24.69 6.11
CA GLY A 526 -15.24 24.41 4.90
C GLY A 526 -14.79 23.21 4.06
N ARG A 527 -13.91 22.31 4.59
CA ARG A 527 -13.18 21.31 3.78
C ARG A 527 -13.14 19.90 4.37
N SER A 528 -13.99 19.54 5.30
CA SER A 528 -13.82 18.30 6.10
C SER A 528 -13.68 17.01 5.26
N ALA A 529 -14.39 16.87 4.15
CA ALA A 529 -14.32 15.69 3.30
C ALA A 529 -12.97 15.55 2.57
N TYR A 530 -12.48 16.63 1.97
CA TYR A 530 -11.19 16.62 1.26
C TYR A 530 -10.01 16.46 2.22
N LEU A 531 -10.07 17.04 3.42
CA LEU A 531 -9.07 16.81 4.47
C LEU A 531 -9.08 15.36 4.95
N SER A 532 -10.25 14.77 5.10
CA SER A 532 -10.36 13.38 5.52
C SER A 532 -9.78 12.41 4.48
N ILE A 533 -10.01 12.67 3.18
CA ILE A 533 -9.39 11.85 2.12
C ILE A 533 -7.86 12.08 2.06
N MET A 534 -7.39 13.31 2.29
CA MET A 534 -5.96 13.60 2.38
C MET A 534 -5.31 12.84 3.56
N ASN A 535 -5.95 12.83 4.73
CA ASN A 535 -5.48 12.03 5.87
C ASN A 535 -5.42 10.54 5.55
N MET A 536 -6.43 10.00 4.88
CA MET A 536 -6.45 8.59 4.45
C MET A 536 -5.34 8.28 3.46
N MET A 537 -5.12 9.15 2.47
CA MET A 537 -4.04 8.98 1.50
C MET A 537 -2.66 9.12 2.15
N ALA A 538 -2.46 10.11 3.04
CA ALA A 538 -1.24 10.25 3.82
C ALA A 538 -0.99 9.01 4.68
N PHE A 539 -2.03 8.49 5.33
CA PHE A 539 -1.92 7.25 6.10
C PHE A 539 -1.45 6.08 5.22
N ASN A 540 -2.08 5.85 4.07
CA ASN A 540 -1.68 4.77 3.15
C ASN A 540 -0.24 4.94 2.63
N MET A 541 0.24 6.20 2.47
CA MET A 541 1.62 6.47 2.08
C MET A 541 2.63 6.27 3.22
N SER A 542 2.20 6.29 4.49
CA SER A 542 3.09 6.18 5.65
C SER A 542 3.31 4.77 6.17
N ILE A 543 2.43 3.82 5.83
CA ILE A 543 2.48 2.44 6.34
C ILE A 543 3.23 1.49 5.39
N PRO A 544 3.71 0.31 5.87
CA PRO A 544 4.24 -0.74 5.00
C PRO A 544 3.18 -1.22 4.00
N GLY A 545 3.63 -1.73 2.85
CA GLY A 545 2.76 -2.25 1.81
C GLY A 545 2.75 -1.39 0.55
N ILE A 546 1.92 -1.79 -0.41
CA ILE A 546 1.72 -1.11 -1.70
C ILE A 546 0.50 -0.21 -1.58
N PRO A 547 0.65 1.13 -1.65
CA PRO A 547 -0.51 2.02 -1.78
C PRO A 547 -1.26 1.73 -3.07
N VAL A 548 -2.59 1.60 -2.98
CA VAL A 548 -3.47 1.30 -4.12
C VAL A 548 -4.54 2.38 -4.21
N ILE A 549 -4.56 3.10 -5.32
CA ILE A 549 -5.51 4.18 -5.57
C ILE A 549 -6.55 3.69 -6.57
N TYR A 550 -7.82 3.71 -6.18
CA TYR A 550 -8.93 3.46 -7.09
C TYR A 550 -9.18 4.71 -7.93
N TYR A 551 -9.35 4.57 -9.26
CA TYR A 551 -9.50 5.71 -10.17
C TYR A 551 -10.58 6.69 -9.69
N GLY A 552 -10.27 7.97 -9.75
CA GLY A 552 -11.16 9.05 -9.30
C GLY A 552 -11.04 9.41 -7.82
N ASP A 553 -10.41 8.57 -6.98
CA ASP A 553 -10.18 8.93 -5.58
C ASP A 553 -9.18 10.09 -5.46
N GLU A 554 -8.26 10.22 -6.42
CA GLU A 554 -7.30 11.33 -6.49
C GLU A 554 -7.92 12.68 -6.81
N ILE A 555 -9.18 12.69 -7.26
CA ILE A 555 -9.97 13.91 -7.48
C ILE A 555 -11.18 14.01 -6.52
N GLY A 556 -11.29 13.07 -5.55
CA GLY A 556 -12.43 13.04 -4.63
C GLY A 556 -13.74 12.73 -5.34
N MET A 557 -13.76 11.84 -6.32
CA MET A 557 -14.98 11.43 -7.02
C MET A 557 -15.95 10.78 -6.03
N PRO A 558 -17.20 11.30 -5.89
CA PRO A 558 -18.20 10.73 -5.00
C PRO A 558 -18.92 9.54 -5.63
N GLY A 559 -19.55 8.72 -4.81
CA GLY A 559 -20.40 7.62 -5.23
C GLY A 559 -20.76 6.68 -4.09
N ALA A 560 -21.96 6.10 -4.15
CA ALA A 560 -22.38 5.00 -3.29
C ALA A 560 -21.72 3.69 -3.74
N ASN A 561 -22.18 2.55 -3.23
CA ASN A 561 -21.69 1.25 -3.66
C ASN A 561 -22.07 0.96 -5.14
N ASP A 562 -21.62 -0.17 -5.67
CA ASP A 562 -21.97 -0.64 -7.02
C ASP A 562 -23.48 -0.45 -7.31
N PRO A 563 -23.85 0.18 -8.43
CA PRO A 563 -23.00 0.65 -9.54
C PRO A 563 -22.48 2.12 -9.41
N ASP A 564 -22.87 2.86 -8.41
CA ASP A 564 -22.62 4.31 -8.33
C ASP A 564 -21.13 4.64 -8.05
N CYS A 565 -20.38 3.73 -7.44
CA CYS A 565 -18.93 3.86 -7.27
C CYS A 565 -18.14 3.75 -8.59
N ARG A 566 -18.79 3.31 -9.68
CA ARG A 566 -18.19 3.06 -11.00
C ARG A 566 -18.56 4.14 -12.01
N ARG A 567 -18.54 5.40 -11.59
CA ARG A 567 -18.81 6.54 -12.46
C ARG A 567 -17.70 6.75 -13.49
N MET A 568 -18.01 7.42 -14.61
CA MET A 568 -16.99 7.78 -15.60
C MET A 568 -15.96 8.74 -15.02
N MET A 569 -14.68 8.49 -15.28
CA MET A 569 -13.58 9.34 -14.88
C MET A 569 -13.66 10.72 -15.55
N ARG A 570 -13.21 11.74 -14.86
CA ARG A 570 -13.14 13.12 -15.35
C ARG A 570 -11.70 13.60 -15.35
N PHE A 571 -11.35 14.36 -16.38
CA PHE A 571 -10.00 14.91 -16.55
C PHE A 571 -10.09 16.41 -16.85
N ASP A 572 -9.00 17.15 -16.62
CA ASP A 572 -8.87 18.47 -17.17
C ASP A 572 -8.80 18.42 -18.69
N GLN A 573 -9.39 19.40 -19.37
CA GLN A 573 -9.16 19.59 -20.79
C GLN A 573 -7.76 20.14 -21.00
N GLY A 574 -6.91 19.30 -21.63
CA GLY A 574 -5.57 19.69 -22.01
C GLY A 574 -4.63 19.83 -20.81
N ILE A 575 -4.07 18.75 -20.33
CA ILE A 575 -2.83 18.81 -19.52
C ILE A 575 -1.76 19.36 -20.48
N GLN A 576 -1.61 20.67 -20.51
CA GLN A 576 -0.46 21.31 -21.13
C GLN A 576 0.70 21.19 -20.14
N SER A 577 1.73 20.45 -20.54
CA SER A 577 3.10 20.41 -20.01
C SER A 577 3.37 20.63 -18.51
N ASN A 578 4.43 20.02 -18.02
CA ASN A 578 5.03 20.13 -16.67
C ASN A 578 5.16 21.55 -16.06
N SER A 579 4.85 22.62 -16.79
CA SER A 579 4.86 23.99 -16.30
C SER A 579 3.68 24.32 -15.37
N ASP A 580 2.53 23.62 -15.50
CA ASP A 580 1.36 23.91 -14.67
C ASP A 580 1.43 23.24 -13.30
N VAL A 581 2.16 22.13 -13.19
CA VAL A 581 2.40 21.47 -11.90
C VAL A 581 3.45 22.21 -11.06
N SER A 582 4.37 22.93 -11.70
CA SER A 582 5.40 23.73 -11.03
C SER A 582 4.90 25.08 -10.48
N ALA A 583 3.71 25.50 -10.88
CA ALA A 583 3.10 26.74 -10.40
C ALA A 583 2.33 26.59 -9.07
N ALA A 584 2.08 25.37 -8.59
CA ALA A 584 1.59 25.13 -7.24
C ALA A 584 2.74 25.38 -6.23
N LYS A 585 3.18 26.63 -6.16
CA LYS A 585 4.07 27.09 -5.11
C LYS A 585 3.28 27.24 -3.84
N THR A 586 3.74 26.58 -2.81
CA THR A 586 3.45 26.71 -1.41
C THR A 586 2.23 25.93 -0.89
N PRO A 587 2.43 25.04 0.09
CA PRO A 587 1.39 24.59 1.00
C PRO A 587 0.77 25.83 1.66
N GLY A 588 -0.52 26.04 1.55
CA GLY A 588 -1.20 27.14 2.25
C GLY A 588 -2.10 28.05 1.41
N VAL A 589 -2.29 27.81 0.11
CA VAL A 589 -3.22 28.62 -0.68
C VAL A 589 -4.66 28.12 -0.49
N PRO A 590 -5.61 29.02 -0.10
CA PRO A 590 -6.99 28.64 0.15
C PRO A 590 -7.70 28.17 -1.13
N ILE A 591 -8.36 27.00 -1.04
CA ILE A 591 -9.30 26.54 -2.09
C ILE A 591 -10.56 27.43 -2.05
N SER A 592 -10.82 28.19 -3.08
CA SER A 592 -12.01 29.05 -3.14
C SER A 592 -13.30 28.27 -3.39
N ALA A 593 -14.38 28.69 -2.75
CA ALA A 593 -15.69 28.06 -2.81
C ALA A 593 -16.28 28.11 -4.23
N GLY A 594 -16.58 26.95 -4.79
CA GLY A 594 -17.23 26.84 -6.10
C GLY A 594 -17.27 25.43 -6.64
N LEU A 595 -17.68 24.44 -5.82
CA LEU A 595 -17.89 23.07 -6.30
C LEU A 595 -18.94 23.03 -7.40
N ARG A 596 -18.52 22.65 -8.61
CA ARG A 596 -19.48 22.12 -9.57
C ARG A 596 -19.69 20.64 -9.25
N THR A 597 -20.84 20.35 -8.71
CA THR A 597 -21.32 18.99 -8.47
C THR A 597 -21.34 18.21 -9.78
N SER A 598 -20.66 17.08 -9.84
CA SER A 598 -20.83 16.15 -10.95
C SER A 598 -22.20 15.51 -10.82
N SER A 599 -23.06 15.76 -11.76
CA SER A 599 -24.33 15.04 -11.82
C SER A 599 -24.07 13.55 -12.06
N SER A 600 -24.75 12.73 -11.28
CA SER A 600 -24.80 11.28 -11.42
C SER A 600 -25.40 10.88 -12.77
N GLY A 601 -25.00 9.70 -13.24
CA GLY A 601 -25.70 8.99 -14.30
C GLY A 601 -25.81 9.75 -15.62
N ILE A 602 -24.73 10.36 -16.07
CA ILE A 602 -24.69 11.00 -17.38
C ILE A 602 -24.47 9.93 -18.44
N PRO A 603 -25.36 9.80 -19.42
CA PRO A 603 -25.12 8.93 -20.57
C PRO A 603 -23.83 9.30 -21.30
N ALA A 604 -23.20 8.33 -21.94
CA ALA A 604 -22.05 8.58 -22.82
C ALA A 604 -22.37 9.73 -23.78
N GLY A 605 -21.62 10.84 -23.70
CA GLY A 605 -21.81 12.03 -24.52
C GLY A 605 -22.06 13.34 -23.76
N ASN A 606 -22.46 13.29 -22.49
CA ASN A 606 -22.75 14.50 -21.68
C ASN A 606 -21.87 14.58 -20.42
N ILE A 607 -20.59 14.23 -20.52
CA ILE A 607 -19.64 14.31 -19.39
C ILE A 607 -19.29 15.79 -19.18
N PRO A 608 -19.41 16.34 -17.94
CA PRO A 608 -18.94 17.67 -17.64
C PRO A 608 -17.46 17.80 -17.94
N LEU A 609 -17.09 18.77 -18.74
CA LEU A 609 -15.73 19.00 -19.13
C LEU A 609 -14.98 19.72 -18.01
N GLY A 610 -13.86 19.13 -17.55
CA GLY A 610 -12.92 19.72 -16.62
C GLY A 610 -13.15 19.37 -15.14
N LEU A 611 -12.09 19.52 -14.37
CA LEU A 611 -12.08 19.39 -12.91
C LEU A 611 -12.33 20.77 -12.26
N SER A 612 -12.93 20.76 -11.08
CA SER A 612 -12.97 21.94 -10.21
C SER A 612 -11.56 22.27 -9.69
N GLU A 613 -11.38 23.46 -9.15
CA GLU A 613 -10.12 23.85 -8.52
C GLU A 613 -9.76 22.93 -7.34
N GLN A 614 -10.74 22.58 -6.52
CA GLN A 614 -10.57 21.67 -5.39
C GLN A 614 -10.14 20.26 -5.80
N GLU A 615 -10.71 19.72 -6.87
CA GLU A 615 -10.32 18.41 -7.41
C GLU A 615 -8.88 18.42 -7.95
N ARG A 616 -8.45 19.52 -8.61
CA ARG A 616 -7.07 19.71 -9.05
C ARG A 616 -6.10 19.82 -7.88
N GLU A 617 -6.47 20.60 -6.86
CA GLU A 617 -5.64 20.75 -5.66
C GLU A 617 -5.49 19.43 -4.92
N LEU A 618 -6.58 18.66 -4.71
CA LEU A 618 -6.52 17.35 -4.11
C LEU A 618 -5.55 16.41 -4.88
N ARG A 619 -5.68 16.39 -6.21
CA ARG A 619 -4.80 15.59 -7.06
C ARG A 619 -3.33 16.01 -6.91
N THR A 620 -3.06 17.30 -6.84
CA THR A 620 -1.72 17.85 -6.63
C THR A 620 -1.16 17.41 -5.27
N TRP A 621 -1.97 17.50 -4.21
CA TRP A 621 -1.60 17.03 -2.88
C TRP A 621 -1.27 15.54 -2.84
N ILE A 622 -2.10 14.72 -3.47
CA ILE A 622 -1.86 13.27 -3.53
C ILE A 622 -0.56 12.99 -4.29
N SER A 623 -0.30 13.70 -5.39
CA SER A 623 0.98 13.60 -6.09
C SER A 623 2.17 13.95 -5.20
N GLN A 624 2.06 15.00 -4.38
CA GLN A 624 3.11 15.38 -3.42
C GLN A 624 3.33 14.30 -2.34
N LEU A 625 2.26 13.72 -1.80
CA LEU A 625 2.34 12.61 -0.83
C LEU A 625 3.02 11.37 -1.43
N ILE A 626 2.67 11.01 -2.66
CA ILE A 626 3.31 9.90 -3.37
C ILE A 626 4.79 10.19 -3.60
N ASN A 627 5.12 11.41 -4.04
CA ASN A 627 6.50 11.82 -4.25
C ASN A 627 7.29 11.80 -2.94
N PHE A 628 6.67 12.24 -1.83
CA PHE A 628 7.27 12.18 -0.50
C PHE A 628 7.63 10.75 -0.13
N ARG A 629 6.69 9.79 -0.28
CA ARG A 629 6.97 8.37 -0.05
C ARG A 629 8.11 7.87 -0.95
N ASN A 630 8.10 8.21 -2.22
CA ASN A 630 9.10 7.75 -3.20
C ASN A 630 10.51 8.27 -2.89
N THR A 631 10.62 9.43 -2.24
CA THR A 631 11.90 10.08 -1.91
C THR A 631 12.40 9.76 -0.49
N HIS A 632 11.58 9.14 0.36
CA HIS A 632 11.95 8.78 1.74
C HIS A 632 11.98 7.26 1.90
N LEU A 633 13.19 6.70 1.96
CA LEU A 633 13.41 5.25 2.07
C LEU A 633 12.83 4.66 3.35
N ALA A 634 12.76 5.45 4.41
CA ALA A 634 12.11 5.05 5.66
C ALA A 634 10.64 4.66 5.45
N LEU A 635 9.91 5.35 4.56
CA LEU A 635 8.52 5.01 4.23
C LEU A 635 8.40 3.76 3.36
N THR A 636 9.42 3.47 2.55
CA THR A 636 9.45 2.34 1.62
C THR A 636 9.96 1.06 2.29
N TYR A 637 11.13 1.12 2.93
CA TYR A 637 11.84 -0.06 3.47
C TYR A 637 12.00 -0.05 4.98
N GLY A 638 11.65 1.04 5.65
CA GLY A 638 11.93 1.21 7.08
C GLY A 638 11.06 0.35 7.98
N ASP A 639 11.60 0.08 9.15
CA ASP A 639 10.84 -0.50 10.26
C ASP A 639 9.71 0.43 10.68
N MET A 640 8.65 -0.13 11.26
CA MET A 640 7.51 0.62 11.76
C MET A 640 7.32 0.41 13.26
N GLU A 641 7.26 1.53 13.98
CA GLU A 641 6.74 1.60 15.34
C GLU A 641 5.45 2.43 15.32
N VAL A 642 4.45 2.00 16.06
CA VAL A 642 3.18 2.70 16.12
C VAL A 642 2.73 2.91 17.56
N SER A 643 2.22 4.10 17.84
CA SER A 643 1.61 4.44 19.13
C SER A 643 0.38 5.32 18.95
N ALA A 644 -0.50 5.30 19.93
CA ALA A 644 -1.66 6.16 19.97
C ALA A 644 -1.72 6.90 21.31
N LEU A 645 -1.86 8.22 21.26
CA LEU A 645 -2.06 9.04 22.44
C LEU A 645 -3.56 9.34 22.59
N GLY A 646 -4.20 8.56 23.43
CA GLY A 646 -5.66 8.58 23.53
C GLY A 646 -6.35 7.99 22.28
N ASP A 647 -7.55 8.46 22.02
CA ASP A 647 -8.34 8.02 20.87
C ASP A 647 -8.13 8.92 19.63
N ASP A 648 -7.43 10.02 19.79
CA ASP A 648 -7.37 11.11 18.81
C ASP A 648 -6.05 11.23 18.06
N LEU A 649 -4.94 10.82 18.64
CA LEU A 649 -3.63 10.94 18.02
C LEU A 649 -3.06 9.56 17.68
N LEU A 650 -2.66 9.40 16.42
CA LEU A 650 -1.87 8.27 15.93
C LEU A 650 -0.48 8.77 15.56
N ILE A 651 0.55 8.09 16.04
CA ILE A 651 1.95 8.36 15.71
C ILE A 651 2.53 7.10 15.10
N ILE A 652 3.00 7.22 13.87
CA ILE A 652 3.72 6.17 13.14
C ILE A 652 5.15 6.65 12.96
N LYS A 653 6.11 5.94 13.52
CA LYS A 653 7.53 6.16 13.29
C LYS A 653 8.02 5.16 12.27
N ARG A 654 8.60 5.65 11.19
CA ARG A 654 9.29 4.83 10.20
C ARG A 654 10.78 5.12 10.29
N LYS A 655 11.59 4.08 10.34
CA LYS A 655 13.05 4.21 10.46
C LYS A 655 13.73 3.33 9.42
N TYR A 656 14.59 3.95 8.61
CA TYR A 656 15.49 3.26 7.69
C TYR A 656 16.91 3.72 7.95
N PHE A 657 17.65 2.94 8.71
CA PHE A 657 18.99 3.31 9.20
C PHE A 657 18.99 4.71 9.84
N GLY A 658 19.68 5.69 9.23
CA GLY A 658 19.75 7.06 9.75
C GLY A 658 18.55 7.96 9.44
N GLU A 659 17.63 7.54 8.56
CA GLU A 659 16.44 8.30 8.21
C GLU A 659 15.27 7.94 9.13
N ILE A 660 14.63 8.94 9.69
CA ILE A 660 13.42 8.80 10.51
C ILE A 660 12.33 9.69 9.90
N VAL A 661 11.15 9.12 9.72
CA VAL A 661 9.91 9.83 9.37
C VAL A 661 8.86 9.51 10.43
N TYR A 662 8.37 10.53 11.10
CA TYR A 662 7.15 10.46 11.90
C TYR A 662 5.96 10.88 11.05
N ALA A 663 4.93 10.05 10.96
CA ALA A 663 3.63 10.42 10.44
C ALA A 663 2.67 10.54 11.62
N VAL A 664 2.17 11.74 11.87
CA VAL A 664 1.31 12.04 13.02
C VAL A 664 -0.06 12.49 12.53
N PHE A 665 -1.10 11.82 12.98
CA PHE A 665 -2.49 12.09 12.59
C PHE A 665 -3.30 12.51 13.80
N ASN A 666 -3.99 13.64 13.67
CA ASN A 666 -4.88 14.17 14.69
C ASN A 666 -6.33 14.15 14.18
N ARG A 667 -7.17 13.33 14.76
CA ARG A 667 -8.58 13.25 14.40
C ARG A 667 -9.49 14.12 15.26
N SER A 668 -8.96 14.75 16.30
CA SER A 668 -9.75 15.65 17.18
C SER A 668 -10.15 16.93 16.46
N THR A 669 -11.10 17.65 17.03
CA THR A 669 -11.54 18.98 16.56
C THR A 669 -10.66 20.12 17.03
N GLU A 670 -9.59 19.83 17.79
CA GLU A 670 -8.63 20.77 18.32
C GLU A 670 -7.22 20.40 17.87
N SER A 671 -6.36 21.39 17.69
CA SER A 671 -4.92 21.15 17.46
C SER A 671 -4.29 20.47 18.66
N LYS A 672 -3.37 19.56 18.42
CA LYS A 672 -2.65 18.80 19.46
C LYS A 672 -1.15 19.02 19.34
N THR A 673 -0.51 19.18 20.47
CA THR A 673 0.96 19.28 20.53
C THR A 673 1.56 17.91 20.81
N VAL A 674 2.59 17.55 20.05
CA VAL A 674 3.31 16.27 20.18
C VAL A 674 4.79 16.53 20.30
N GLU A 675 5.43 15.82 21.22
CA GLU A 675 6.88 15.79 21.40
C GLU A 675 7.44 14.54 20.76
N LEU A 676 8.43 14.69 19.86
CA LEU A 676 9.04 13.62 19.07
C LEU A 676 10.54 13.60 19.25
N SER A 677 11.12 12.41 19.45
CA SER A 677 12.55 12.23 19.66
C SER A 677 13.22 11.65 18.41
N PHE A 678 14.27 12.32 17.97
CA PHE A 678 15.20 11.85 16.94
C PHE A 678 16.53 11.33 17.54
N SER A 679 16.55 11.01 18.84
CA SER A 679 17.74 10.56 19.57
C SER A 679 18.29 9.21 19.10
N ASP A 680 17.46 8.40 18.41
CA ASP A 680 17.87 7.11 17.86
C ASP A 680 18.78 7.25 16.62
N VAL A 681 18.98 8.46 16.14
CA VAL A 681 19.92 8.76 15.07
C VAL A 681 21.26 9.09 15.71
N ALA A 682 22.12 8.09 15.81
CA ALA A 682 23.49 8.31 16.28
C ALA A 682 24.19 9.26 15.28
N ASN A 683 24.85 10.30 15.81
CA ASN A 683 25.68 11.23 15.05
C ASN A 683 26.95 10.51 14.57
N PHE A 684 26.85 9.74 13.49
CA PHE A 684 27.98 9.01 12.90
C PHE A 684 28.82 9.93 12.02
N THR A 685 29.58 10.81 12.63
CA THR A 685 30.62 11.56 11.93
C THR A 685 31.95 10.84 12.08
N LYS A 686 32.44 10.22 11.02
CA LYS A 686 33.78 9.66 10.81
C LYS A 686 34.36 8.85 11.98
N THR A 687 34.49 7.55 11.79
CA THR A 687 35.38 6.72 12.61
C THR A 687 36.86 7.06 12.33
N LYS A 688 37.75 6.69 13.24
CA LYS A 688 39.21 6.76 13.06
C LYS A 688 39.74 6.04 11.83
N SER A 689 38.96 5.09 11.27
CA SER A 689 39.30 4.38 10.04
C SER A 689 38.99 5.14 8.75
N GLY A 690 38.46 6.38 8.82
CA GLY A 690 38.13 7.19 7.64
C GLY A 690 36.88 6.71 6.87
N LYS A 691 36.15 5.72 7.37
CA LYS A 691 34.91 5.23 6.77
C LYS A 691 33.76 6.18 7.12
N SER A 692 33.06 6.66 6.13
CA SER A 692 31.84 7.44 6.34
C SER A 692 30.67 6.48 6.56
N TYR A 693 30.05 6.57 7.73
CA TYR A 693 28.79 5.90 8.00
C TYR A 693 27.64 6.78 7.48
N LEU A 694 26.64 6.15 6.90
CA LEU A 694 25.38 6.81 6.56
C LEU A 694 24.58 7.03 7.85
N GLY A 695 24.82 8.12 8.48
CA GLY A 695 24.06 8.68 9.57
C GLY A 695 24.13 10.19 9.41
N ILE A 696 23.41 10.71 8.42
CA ILE A 696 23.24 12.16 8.29
C ILE A 696 22.07 12.50 9.22
N VAL A 697 22.37 13.08 10.37
CA VAL A 697 21.38 13.89 11.07
C VAL A 697 21.22 15.13 10.21
N GLY A 698 20.28 15.10 9.29
CA GLY A 698 19.80 16.28 8.59
C GLY A 698 19.08 17.21 9.57
N ALA A 699 18.86 18.45 9.18
CA ALA A 699 17.92 19.30 9.88
C ALA A 699 16.54 18.62 9.86
N VAL A 700 15.80 18.68 10.98
CA VAL A 700 14.44 18.15 11.04
C VAL A 700 13.50 19.10 10.33
N HIS A 701 12.65 18.55 9.48
CA HIS A 701 11.71 19.27 8.63
C HIS A 701 10.28 18.80 8.87
N THR A 702 9.32 19.59 8.43
CA THR A 702 7.89 19.24 8.38
C THR A 702 7.39 19.29 6.95
N PHE A 703 6.47 18.40 6.60
CA PHE A 703 5.90 18.32 5.25
C PHE A 703 4.94 19.48 4.94
N ASN A 704 4.14 19.90 5.95
CA ASN A 704 3.16 20.99 5.81
C ASN A 704 3.69 22.34 6.34
N ASP A 705 5.01 22.51 6.49
CA ASP A 705 5.64 23.71 7.04
C ASP A 705 5.17 24.08 8.47
N SER A 706 4.70 23.11 9.24
CA SER A 706 4.32 23.31 10.64
C SER A 706 5.53 23.79 11.46
N PRO A 707 5.37 24.77 12.35
CA PRO A 707 6.47 25.23 13.18
C PRO A 707 7.03 24.13 14.07
N LEU A 708 8.36 24.01 14.09
CA LEU A 708 9.09 23.12 14.98
C LEU A 708 9.71 23.94 16.11
N ILE A 709 9.46 23.53 17.35
CA ILE A 709 10.13 24.07 18.54
C ILE A 709 11.12 23.02 19.01
N THR A 710 12.38 23.39 19.10
CA THR A 710 13.44 22.50 19.59
C THR A 710 13.65 22.79 21.08
N ASP A 711 13.35 21.81 21.93
CA ASP A 711 13.50 21.93 23.39
C ASP A 711 14.83 21.34 23.86
N ASP A 712 15.43 20.42 23.11
CA ASP A 712 16.73 19.80 23.39
C ASP A 712 17.35 19.35 22.05
N VAL A 713 18.60 18.89 22.08
CA VAL A 713 19.42 18.59 20.88
C VAL A 713 18.74 17.61 19.90
N ASN A 714 17.80 16.77 20.37
CA ASN A 714 17.16 15.74 19.55
C ASN A 714 15.65 15.61 19.81
N THR A 715 15.03 16.53 20.51
CA THR A 715 13.61 16.52 20.82
C THR A 715 12.93 17.73 20.20
N TYR A 716 11.83 17.47 19.48
CA TYR A 716 11.09 18.46 18.73
C TYR A 716 9.63 18.45 19.13
N THR A 717 9.11 19.62 19.43
CA THR A 717 7.69 19.83 19.67
C THR A 717 7.04 20.38 18.41
N VAL A 718 5.95 19.74 17.97
CA VAL A 718 5.19 20.12 16.78
C VAL A 718 3.70 20.18 17.11
N VAL A 719 3.00 21.14 16.49
CA VAL A 719 1.55 21.29 16.60
C VAL A 719 0.90 20.62 15.39
N ILE A 720 0.08 19.60 15.65
CA ILE A 720 -0.68 18.90 14.62
C ILE A 720 -2.07 19.53 14.53
N PRO A 721 -2.47 20.02 13.37
CA PRO A 721 -3.76 20.71 13.20
C PRO A 721 -4.94 19.79 13.51
N ALA A 722 -6.06 20.41 13.88
CA ALA A 722 -7.33 19.69 14.07
C ALA A 722 -7.74 18.94 12.81
N LYS A 723 -8.15 17.68 12.96
CA LYS A 723 -8.53 16.79 11.82
C LYS A 723 -7.48 16.74 10.70
N GLY A 724 -6.18 16.88 11.05
CA GLY A 724 -5.08 16.97 10.12
C GLY A 724 -3.97 15.97 10.40
N PHE A 725 -2.91 16.08 9.62
CA PHE A 725 -1.69 15.28 9.78
C PHE A 725 -0.43 16.12 9.54
N GLU A 726 0.69 15.58 9.96
CA GLU A 726 2.02 16.12 9.65
C GLU A 726 3.03 14.99 9.48
N TYR A 727 3.95 15.13 8.52
CA TYR A 727 5.16 14.32 8.47
C TYR A 727 6.33 15.15 8.99
N ILE A 728 7.05 14.60 9.97
CA ILE A 728 8.24 15.20 10.58
C ILE A 728 9.40 14.25 10.28
N TYR A 729 10.46 14.75 9.64
CA TYR A 729 11.52 13.92 9.09
C TYR A 729 12.89 14.62 9.15
N ASN A 730 13.98 13.82 9.12
CA ASN A 730 15.35 14.27 9.06
C ASN A 730 16.07 13.91 7.77
#